data_84eaf9107ae0d54d17cf5768b396c2ff
#
_entry.id   84eaf9107ae0d54d17cf5768b396c2ff
#
_cell.length_a   1.000
_cell.length_b   1.000
_cell.length_c   1.000
_cell.angle_alpha   90.00
_cell.angle_beta   90.00
_cell.angle_gamma   90.00
#
_symmetry.space_group_name_H-M   'P 1'
#
loop_
_entity.id
_entity.type
_entity.pdbx_description
1 polymer ?
#
loop_
_entity_poly.entity_id
_entity_poly.type
_entity_poly.pdbx_seq_one_letter_code
_entity_poly.pdbx_strand_id
1 'polypeptide(L)'
;MAHATGVGARVRRKEDDRLLRGRGRFVGDIALVGMKELAFVRSPMAHAAITGIEIPVEHRGAVFTWADLAAAGVKPIRAVSGLPGFKVSEQPALADGKVRFVGEPVAVCVAATRAEAEDIAASVFVDYAELPVNSDMLEAVKPGAPRVHDHWPDNVFLETNVGGNIAEIAATAPVKVSRTIRTARQCMVPLEGKGVVAHWDRHVEQIVLTTSTQMPHIVRAGLSECLGIDQGLIRVVAPDVGGGFGWKGLLQPEEVVAAWLARTLDQPVRWTEDRREHLTAAANCREHHYEITAYADERGRLLGIEADAWVDAGAYSVYPFSACLEAAQVGSILPGPYDFAHYRCRTFSVCTNKPPIVPYRGVARTGVCFAMEQMIDAVADAVGREPWQVRLENLVPPEKMPFDNVTKKHFDSGDYPESVRRAVAAIELEGWRARQKAGEADGRLIGIGFATYCEQSAHGTAVYHGWGIPMVPGHEQAQARITPDGGLELRVGVQSHGQSMETTFAQVAHEVLGIPLEKIKLVHGDTGLTPYSTGTWGSRSMVMAGGAVATACKTLAERLRKIGAHLMQAGPDDARLEEGCVRVGAAAVSIREIAHTWYRAPQLLPADVDRGGLEVTAGYKPGSDHGTFSYATHAVAVAVDAELGAVEILDYVVVEDAGTMVNPMVVDGQIYGGVAQGIGTALYERMPYDAEGQPLASTFMDYLIPGFTEVPHVRIIHMLTPSPYTEFGVKGIGEGGAIAPPAALCNAINDALKPLGVTITNSPMTPERILAAIAEQQAEQQAGKRGAA
;
A
#
# COMPACT_ATOMS: atom_id res chain seq x y z
N MET A 1 -3.97 -7.26 -33.56
CA MET A 1 -2.67 -6.60 -33.78
C MET A 1 -2.39 -5.83 -32.49
N ALA A 2 -1.23 -6.02 -31.88
CA ALA A 2 -0.86 -5.22 -30.69
C ALA A 2 -0.76 -3.76 -31.14
N HIS A 3 -1.53 -2.86 -30.48
CA HIS A 3 -1.44 -1.43 -30.70
C HIS A 3 -0.02 -0.96 -30.39
N ALA A 4 0.60 -0.19 -31.28
CA ALA A 4 1.98 0.25 -31.08
C ALA A 4 2.13 1.28 -29.96
N THR A 5 1.04 1.96 -29.55
CA THR A 5 1.08 3.14 -28.66
C THR A 5 -0.09 3.30 -27.70
N GLY A 6 -1.26 2.71 -27.95
CA GLY A 6 -2.47 2.83 -27.13
C GLY A 6 -2.50 1.91 -25.91
N VAL A 7 -3.70 1.62 -25.43
CA VAL A 7 -3.95 0.65 -24.37
C VAL A 7 -3.51 -0.74 -24.82
N GLY A 8 -2.75 -1.46 -23.99
CA GLY A 8 -2.17 -2.77 -24.32
C GLY A 8 -0.75 -2.72 -24.90
N ALA A 9 -0.26 -1.55 -25.27
CA ALA A 9 1.08 -1.40 -25.85
C ALA A 9 2.18 -1.37 -24.78
N ARG A 10 3.32 -2.01 -25.04
CA ARG A 10 4.55 -1.97 -24.23
C ARG A 10 5.33 -0.69 -24.53
N VAL A 11 4.80 0.46 -24.13
CA VAL A 11 5.43 1.77 -24.34
C VAL A 11 6.49 2.02 -23.28
N ARG A 12 7.65 2.53 -23.69
CA ARG A 12 8.69 2.98 -22.74
C ARG A 12 8.18 4.14 -21.93
N ARG A 13 8.59 4.21 -20.66
CA ARG A 13 8.16 5.25 -19.73
C ARG A 13 8.67 6.63 -20.19
N LYS A 14 7.77 7.59 -20.30
CA LYS A 14 8.08 8.98 -20.69
C LYS A 14 8.96 9.67 -19.63
N GLU A 15 8.70 9.39 -18.36
CA GLU A 15 9.40 9.94 -17.20
C GLU A 15 10.84 9.44 -17.06
N ASP A 16 11.21 8.34 -17.69
CA ASP A 16 12.55 7.75 -17.55
C ASP A 16 13.64 8.65 -18.10
N ASP A 17 13.41 9.37 -19.21
CA ASP A 17 14.44 10.26 -19.80
C ASP A 17 14.92 11.32 -18.78
N ARG A 18 14.01 11.97 -18.07
CA ARG A 18 14.40 12.98 -17.08
C ARG A 18 14.99 12.36 -15.80
N LEU A 19 14.42 11.24 -15.33
CA LEU A 19 14.87 10.59 -14.09
C LEU A 19 16.26 9.95 -14.26
N LEU A 20 16.49 9.22 -15.35
CA LEU A 20 17.79 8.59 -15.63
C LEU A 20 18.92 9.61 -15.90
N ARG A 21 18.58 10.83 -16.27
CA ARG A 21 19.55 11.92 -16.46
C ARG A 21 19.75 12.81 -15.24
N GLY A 22 19.23 12.39 -14.06
CA GLY A 22 19.33 13.18 -12.83
C GLY A 22 18.54 14.50 -12.86
N ARG A 23 17.46 14.56 -13.65
CA ARG A 23 16.56 15.74 -13.74
C ARG A 23 15.27 15.57 -12.94
N GLY A 24 15.19 14.53 -12.10
CA GLY A 24 14.17 14.43 -11.09
C GLY A 24 14.29 15.56 -10.08
N ARG A 25 13.19 15.91 -9.46
CA ARG A 25 13.14 16.96 -8.44
C ARG A 25 12.42 16.43 -7.21
N PHE A 26 13.19 15.99 -6.23
CA PHE A 26 12.71 15.47 -4.97
C PHE A 26 12.70 16.56 -3.90
N VAL A 27 12.10 16.29 -2.73
CA VAL A 27 12.03 17.27 -1.64
C VAL A 27 13.43 17.73 -1.23
N GLY A 28 14.40 16.81 -1.16
CA GLY A 28 15.79 17.11 -0.82
C GLY A 28 16.51 18.07 -1.78
N ASP A 29 16.04 18.17 -3.05
CA ASP A 29 16.62 19.04 -4.08
C ASP A 29 16.10 20.48 -4.02
N ILE A 30 15.11 20.76 -3.17
CA ILE A 30 14.45 22.06 -3.11
C ILE A 30 15.23 22.98 -2.17
N ALA A 31 15.67 24.10 -2.68
CA ALA A 31 16.32 25.15 -1.93
C ALA A 31 15.58 26.48 -2.12
N LEU A 32 15.27 27.16 -1.03
CA LEU A 32 14.63 28.48 -1.01
C LEU A 32 15.55 29.48 -0.32
N VAL A 33 15.44 30.74 -0.73
CA VAL A 33 16.29 31.83 -0.12
C VAL A 33 15.95 31.97 1.36
N GLY A 34 16.95 31.95 2.22
CA GLY A 34 16.77 32.09 3.67
C GLY A 34 16.21 30.88 4.37
N MET A 35 16.13 29.73 3.67
CA MET A 35 15.59 28.49 4.22
C MET A 35 16.39 28.02 5.44
N LYS A 36 15.66 27.61 6.48
CA LYS A 36 16.19 27.00 7.69
C LYS A 36 16.01 25.49 7.65
N GLU A 37 16.88 24.78 8.35
CA GLU A 37 16.78 23.33 8.53
C GLU A 37 16.19 23.01 9.89
N LEU A 38 15.43 21.90 9.93
CA LEU A 38 14.81 21.39 11.12
C LEU A 38 15.47 20.08 11.55
N ALA A 39 15.68 19.91 12.86
CA ALA A 39 16.01 18.65 13.50
C ALA A 39 15.08 18.41 14.69
N PHE A 40 14.71 17.17 14.92
CA PHE A 40 13.80 16.81 16.01
C PHE A 40 14.56 16.19 17.17
N VAL A 41 14.25 16.64 18.41
CA VAL A 41 14.59 15.92 19.63
C VAL A 41 13.59 14.79 19.73
N ARG A 42 14.07 13.54 19.67
CA ARG A 42 13.23 12.35 19.70
C ARG A 42 13.43 11.58 21.00
N SER A 43 12.36 10.99 21.49
CA SER A 43 12.36 10.20 22.72
C SER A 43 13.26 8.96 22.57
N PRO A 44 14.20 8.71 23.49
CA PRO A 44 14.86 7.42 23.62
C PRO A 44 14.02 6.41 24.43
N MET A 45 12.90 6.86 25.04
CA MET A 45 12.05 6.06 25.90
C MET A 45 10.81 5.58 25.13
N ALA A 46 10.44 4.32 25.33
CA ALA A 46 9.21 3.76 24.74
C ALA A 46 7.95 4.22 25.50
N HIS A 47 8.04 4.45 26.81
CA HIS A 47 6.93 4.94 27.63
C HIS A 47 7.47 5.69 28.84
N ALA A 48 7.26 6.98 28.90
CA ALA A 48 7.71 7.81 30.01
C ALA A 48 6.89 9.10 30.11
N ALA A 49 6.76 9.62 31.35
CA ALA A 49 6.31 10.98 31.55
C ALA A 49 7.48 11.95 31.32
N ILE A 50 7.22 13.04 30.62
CA ILE A 50 8.18 14.14 30.45
C ILE A 50 8.03 15.02 31.69
N THR A 51 9.07 15.07 32.53
CA THR A 51 9.07 15.85 33.79
C THR A 51 9.74 17.21 33.66
N GLY A 52 10.56 17.38 32.60
CA GLY A 52 11.21 18.63 32.27
C GLY A 52 11.83 18.62 30.89
N ILE A 53 11.97 19.81 30.30
CA ILE A 53 12.74 20.02 29.05
C ILE A 53 13.66 21.22 29.32
N GLU A 54 14.95 20.96 29.40
CA GLU A 54 15.97 21.99 29.60
C GLU A 54 16.55 22.41 28.25
N ILE A 55 16.33 23.68 27.91
CA ILE A 55 16.85 24.30 26.68
C ILE A 55 17.95 25.28 27.09
N PRO A 56 19.19 25.12 26.55
CA PRO A 56 20.26 26.10 26.76
C PRO A 56 19.80 27.51 26.42
N VAL A 57 20.21 28.49 27.24
CA VAL A 57 19.74 29.87 27.11
C VAL A 57 19.96 30.46 25.71
N GLU A 58 21.10 30.15 25.12
CA GLU A 58 21.49 30.55 23.76
C GLU A 58 20.60 29.96 22.65
N HIS A 59 19.88 28.87 22.94
CA HIS A 59 19.04 28.17 21.95
C HIS A 59 17.54 28.37 22.17
N ARG A 60 17.11 29.12 23.18
CA ARG A 60 15.67 29.31 23.52
C ARG A 60 14.81 29.87 22.38
N GLY A 61 15.41 30.62 21.44
CA GLY A 61 14.72 31.14 20.26
C GLY A 61 14.74 30.21 19.03
N ALA A 62 15.43 29.07 19.14
CA ALA A 62 15.62 28.09 18.08
C ALA A 62 14.98 26.72 18.37
N VAL A 63 14.46 26.52 19.58
CA VAL A 63 13.84 25.27 20.03
C VAL A 63 12.39 25.52 20.38
N PHE A 64 11.49 24.70 19.85
CA PHE A 64 10.05 24.76 20.09
C PHE A 64 9.53 23.41 20.58
N THR A 65 8.55 23.46 21.46
CA THR A 65 7.91 22.31 22.11
C THR A 65 6.41 22.29 21.82
N TRP A 66 5.70 21.26 22.28
CA TRP A 66 4.24 21.24 22.16
C TRP A 66 3.57 22.46 22.82
N ALA A 67 4.11 22.96 23.91
CA ALA A 67 3.56 24.15 24.58
C ALA A 67 3.46 25.36 23.65
N ASP A 68 4.45 25.55 22.77
CA ASP A 68 4.46 26.65 21.78
C ASP A 68 3.38 26.45 20.71
N LEU A 69 3.25 25.22 20.21
CA LEU A 69 2.22 24.87 19.23
C LEU A 69 0.81 24.99 19.81
N ALA A 70 0.61 24.47 21.02
CA ALA A 70 -0.68 24.53 21.72
C ALA A 70 -1.09 25.98 22.06
N ALA A 71 -0.14 26.83 22.49
CA ALA A 71 -0.38 28.25 22.71
C ALA A 71 -0.79 28.98 21.42
N ALA A 72 -0.33 28.52 20.24
CA ALA A 72 -0.75 29.01 18.94
C ALA A 72 -2.08 28.40 18.44
N GLY A 73 -2.72 27.52 19.19
CA GLY A 73 -3.98 26.87 18.87
C GLY A 73 -3.86 25.64 17.96
N VAL A 74 -2.66 25.10 17.77
CA VAL A 74 -2.46 23.86 17.04
C VAL A 74 -3.08 22.68 17.80
N LYS A 75 -3.79 21.82 17.08
CA LYS A 75 -4.48 20.65 17.64
C LYS A 75 -3.71 19.37 17.35
N PRO A 76 -3.85 18.33 18.20
CA PRO A 76 -3.30 17.01 17.92
C PRO A 76 -3.87 16.42 16.63
N ILE A 77 -3.08 15.55 16.00
CA ILE A 77 -3.54 14.72 14.87
C ILE A 77 -4.56 13.71 15.43
N ARG A 78 -5.71 13.61 14.77
CA ARG A 78 -6.77 12.68 15.14
C ARG A 78 -7.21 11.90 13.91
N ALA A 79 -7.12 10.59 13.98
CA ALA A 79 -7.72 9.71 12.97
C ALA A 79 -8.92 9.00 13.60
N VAL A 80 -10.10 9.27 13.06
CA VAL A 80 -11.36 8.72 13.55
C VAL A 80 -11.79 7.52 12.71
N SER A 81 -12.61 6.66 13.29
CA SER A 81 -13.29 5.57 12.58
C SER A 81 -14.80 5.68 12.75
N GLY A 82 -15.55 5.31 11.72
CA GLY A 82 -17.01 5.19 11.78
C GLY A 82 -17.49 3.90 12.45
N LEU A 83 -16.58 2.98 12.81
CA LEU A 83 -16.96 1.73 13.46
C LEU A 83 -17.31 1.94 14.94
N PRO A 84 -18.44 1.40 15.43
CA PRO A 84 -18.86 1.57 16.80
C PRO A 84 -17.83 1.01 17.80
N GLY A 85 -17.57 1.76 18.88
CA GLY A 85 -16.64 1.36 19.93
C GLY A 85 -15.18 1.71 19.66
N PHE A 86 -14.87 2.33 18.53
CA PHE A 86 -13.51 2.78 18.24
C PHE A 86 -13.06 3.85 19.25
N LYS A 87 -11.87 3.65 19.83
CA LYS A 87 -11.24 4.61 20.75
C LYS A 87 -10.28 5.49 19.95
N VAL A 88 -10.53 6.79 19.98
CA VAL A 88 -9.72 7.79 19.28
C VAL A 88 -8.51 8.13 20.13
N SER A 89 -7.31 8.01 19.56
CA SER A 89 -6.09 8.60 20.14
C SER A 89 -5.86 9.99 19.60
N GLU A 90 -5.27 10.83 20.42
CA GLU A 90 -4.80 12.17 20.05
C GLU A 90 -3.28 12.16 20.04
N GLN A 91 -2.68 12.42 18.86
CA GLN A 91 -1.24 12.47 18.68
C GLN A 91 -0.80 13.93 18.56
N PRO A 92 -0.23 14.54 19.61
CA PRO A 92 0.42 15.84 19.50
C PRO A 92 1.56 15.78 18.49
N ALA A 93 1.77 16.85 17.72
CA ALA A 93 2.86 16.88 16.72
C ALA A 93 4.26 16.90 17.38
N LEU A 94 4.33 17.34 18.63
CA LEU A 94 5.45 17.15 19.56
C LEU A 94 4.86 16.62 20.87
N ALA A 95 5.52 15.67 21.54
CA ALA A 95 4.97 14.98 22.69
C ALA A 95 4.54 15.94 23.81
N ASP A 96 3.34 15.71 24.33
CA ASP A 96 2.72 16.48 25.41
C ASP A 96 2.73 15.68 26.72
N GLY A 97 3.64 16.05 27.62
CA GLY A 97 3.74 15.49 28.98
C GLY A 97 4.05 13.98 29.06
N LYS A 98 3.97 13.23 27.94
CA LYS A 98 4.22 11.79 27.90
C LYS A 98 4.66 11.34 26.52
N VAL A 99 5.66 10.48 26.47
CA VAL A 99 6.06 9.74 25.28
C VAL A 99 5.53 8.31 25.31
N ARG A 100 5.20 7.74 24.13
CA ARG A 100 4.54 6.44 23.99
C ARG A 100 5.25 5.45 23.09
N PHE A 101 6.31 5.88 22.40
CA PHE A 101 7.20 5.00 21.62
C PHE A 101 8.59 5.64 21.45
N VAL A 102 9.60 4.82 21.22
CA VAL A 102 10.95 5.29 20.91
C VAL A 102 10.94 6.02 19.57
N GLY A 103 11.49 7.23 19.54
CA GLY A 103 11.53 8.08 18.34
C GLY A 103 10.38 9.09 18.26
N GLU A 104 9.43 9.10 19.19
CA GLU A 104 8.37 10.12 19.24
C GLU A 104 8.98 11.53 19.35
N PRO A 105 8.59 12.49 18.48
CA PRO A 105 9.17 13.82 18.50
C PRO A 105 8.73 14.58 19.76
N VAL A 106 9.70 15.17 20.48
CA VAL A 106 9.50 15.92 21.75
C VAL A 106 9.66 17.42 21.55
N ALA A 107 10.66 17.80 20.75
CA ALA A 107 10.91 19.20 20.40
C ALA A 107 11.45 19.29 18.98
N VAL A 108 11.38 20.48 18.39
CA VAL A 108 11.97 20.79 17.09
C VAL A 108 12.99 21.91 17.24
N CYS A 109 14.14 21.75 16.59
CA CYS A 109 15.24 22.70 16.54
C CYS A 109 15.37 23.29 15.15
N VAL A 110 15.60 24.59 15.07
CA VAL A 110 15.67 25.36 13.81
C VAL A 110 17.03 26.03 13.71
N ALA A 111 17.77 25.80 12.61
CA ALA A 111 19.05 26.45 12.37
C ALA A 111 19.27 26.81 10.90
N ALA A 112 20.41 27.39 10.58
CA ALA A 112 20.77 27.73 9.21
C ALA A 112 21.17 26.49 8.39
N THR A 113 21.71 25.48 9.06
CA THR A 113 22.12 24.21 8.45
C THR A 113 21.57 23.03 9.27
N ARG A 114 21.46 21.87 8.62
CA ARG A 114 21.03 20.64 9.28
C ARG A 114 21.97 20.25 10.44
N ALA A 115 23.28 20.34 10.23
CA ALA A 115 24.27 20.03 11.26
C ALA A 115 24.09 20.91 12.50
N GLU A 116 23.89 22.23 12.34
CA GLU A 116 23.60 23.13 13.47
C GLU A 116 22.29 22.79 14.15
N ALA A 117 21.24 22.44 13.41
CA ALA A 117 19.96 22.04 13.99
C ALA A 117 20.08 20.73 14.80
N GLU A 118 20.87 19.78 14.32
CA GLU A 118 21.18 18.52 15.01
C GLU A 118 22.03 18.76 16.27
N ASP A 119 23.03 19.67 16.22
CA ASP A 119 23.84 20.07 17.37
C ASP A 119 22.98 20.74 18.45
N ILE A 120 22.04 21.60 18.04
CA ILE A 120 21.07 22.18 18.98
C ILE A 120 20.20 21.09 19.60
N ALA A 121 19.68 20.16 18.77
CA ALA A 121 18.86 19.05 19.26
C ALA A 121 19.60 18.16 20.27
N ALA A 122 20.89 17.91 20.03
CA ALA A 122 21.74 17.16 20.95
C ALA A 122 22.01 17.90 22.28
N SER A 123 21.85 19.23 22.32
CA SER A 123 22.05 20.06 23.52
C SER A 123 20.79 20.18 24.40
N VAL A 124 19.63 19.80 23.87
CA VAL A 124 18.36 19.81 24.62
C VAL A 124 18.30 18.59 25.52
N PHE A 125 18.15 18.81 26.82
CA PHE A 125 18.00 17.73 27.80
C PHE A 125 16.55 17.54 28.16
N VAL A 126 16.06 16.30 28.10
CA VAL A 126 14.69 15.93 28.46
C VAL A 126 14.73 14.98 29.65
N ASP A 127 14.07 15.39 30.76
CA ASP A 127 13.90 14.58 31.94
C ASP A 127 12.70 13.64 31.78
N TYR A 128 12.94 12.34 31.96
CA TYR A 128 11.92 11.31 31.84
C TYR A 128 11.71 10.57 33.16
N ALA A 129 10.44 10.36 33.51
CA ALA A 129 10.05 9.39 34.54
C ALA A 129 9.49 8.14 33.81
N GLU A 130 10.21 7.03 33.89
CA GLU A 130 9.88 5.78 33.23
C GLU A 130 8.50 5.25 33.63
N LEU A 131 7.78 4.68 32.66
CA LEU A 131 6.50 4.03 32.84
C LEU A 131 6.57 2.59 32.29
N PRO A 132 5.73 1.68 32.80
CA PRO A 132 5.69 0.31 32.30
C PRO A 132 5.35 0.25 30.80
N VAL A 133 6.00 -0.64 30.06
CA VAL A 133 5.93 -0.78 28.61
C VAL A 133 5.11 -2.00 28.21
N ASN A 134 4.32 -1.87 27.15
CA ASN A 134 3.72 -2.98 26.41
C ASN A 134 4.38 -3.07 25.03
N SER A 135 5.32 -3.99 24.86
CA SER A 135 6.00 -4.25 23.59
C SER A 135 5.42 -5.46 22.81
N ASP A 136 4.54 -6.25 23.42
CA ASP A 136 3.84 -7.37 22.77
C ASP A 136 2.32 -7.19 22.83
N MET A 137 1.65 -7.37 21.67
CA MET A 137 0.21 -7.17 21.55
C MET A 137 -0.63 -8.16 22.36
N LEU A 138 -0.15 -9.40 22.58
CA LEU A 138 -0.88 -10.39 23.35
C LEU A 138 -0.78 -10.11 24.86
N GLU A 139 0.36 -9.56 25.31
CA GLU A 139 0.50 -9.09 26.69
C GLU A 139 -0.32 -7.82 26.93
N ALA A 140 -0.35 -6.90 25.96
CA ALA A 140 -1.07 -5.63 26.07
C ALA A 140 -2.58 -5.77 26.27
N VAL A 141 -3.19 -6.86 25.78
CA VAL A 141 -4.64 -7.11 25.94
C VAL A 141 -5.00 -7.86 27.22
N LYS A 142 -4.04 -8.32 28.00
CA LYS A 142 -4.31 -9.03 29.26
C LYS A 142 -4.94 -8.11 30.31
N PRO A 143 -5.82 -8.65 31.18
CA PRO A 143 -6.33 -7.89 32.32
C PRO A 143 -5.19 -7.36 33.20
N GLY A 144 -5.23 -6.06 33.51
CA GLY A 144 -4.20 -5.42 34.36
C GLY A 144 -2.94 -4.97 33.63
N ALA A 145 -2.83 -5.17 32.31
CA ALA A 145 -1.72 -4.62 31.54
C ALA A 145 -1.61 -3.09 31.69
N PRO A 146 -0.40 -2.52 31.71
CA PRO A 146 -0.19 -1.07 31.76
C PRO A 146 -0.94 -0.38 30.61
N ARG A 147 -1.46 0.83 30.86
CA ARG A 147 -2.19 1.58 29.83
C ARG A 147 -1.26 2.46 29.00
N VAL A 148 -1.35 2.35 27.68
CA VAL A 148 -0.66 3.29 26.77
C VAL A 148 -1.35 4.67 26.82
N HIS A 149 -2.70 4.66 26.87
CA HIS A 149 -3.52 5.85 27.09
C HIS A 149 -4.27 5.71 28.41
N ASP A 150 -3.96 6.55 29.41
CA ASP A 150 -4.42 6.43 30.79
C ASP A 150 -5.94 6.44 30.94
N HIS A 151 -6.64 7.15 30.08
CA HIS A 151 -8.10 7.29 30.10
C HIS A 151 -8.86 6.14 29.42
N TRP A 152 -8.16 5.16 28.82
CA TRP A 152 -8.80 4.01 28.20
C TRP A 152 -8.99 2.87 29.20
N PRO A 153 -10.07 2.06 29.06
CA PRO A 153 -10.30 0.91 29.94
C PRO A 153 -9.36 -0.27 29.65
N ASP A 154 -8.80 -0.34 28.45
CA ASP A 154 -7.91 -1.40 27.94
C ASP A 154 -7.03 -0.84 26.82
N ASN A 155 -6.12 -1.68 26.27
CA ASN A 155 -5.23 -1.32 25.17
C ASN A 155 -5.77 -1.81 23.80
N VAL A 156 -7.07 -1.78 23.55
CA VAL A 156 -7.67 -2.16 22.26
C VAL A 156 -8.35 -0.95 21.64
N PHE A 157 -7.91 -0.54 20.44
CA PHE A 157 -8.58 0.53 19.69
C PHE A 157 -9.99 0.14 19.29
N LEU A 158 -10.13 -1.11 18.80
CA LEU A 158 -11.38 -1.67 18.31
C LEU A 158 -11.32 -3.19 18.30
N GLU A 159 -12.44 -3.82 18.67
CA GLU A 159 -12.75 -5.22 18.42
C GLU A 159 -13.82 -5.29 17.33
N THR A 160 -13.63 -6.20 16.33
CA THR A 160 -14.65 -6.49 15.33
C THR A 160 -14.97 -7.99 15.28
N ASN A 161 -16.17 -8.34 14.83
CA ASN A 161 -16.56 -9.71 14.60
C ASN A 161 -17.30 -9.81 13.26
N VAL A 162 -16.77 -10.61 12.34
CA VAL A 162 -17.30 -10.81 11.01
C VAL A 162 -17.69 -12.29 10.83
N GLY A 163 -18.86 -12.52 10.26
CA GLY A 163 -19.38 -13.88 10.01
C GLY A 163 -20.45 -14.30 10.99
N GLY A 164 -20.72 -15.61 11.06
CA GLY A 164 -21.82 -16.19 11.79
C GLY A 164 -21.44 -17.31 12.75
N ASN A 165 -22.44 -18.14 13.11
CA ASN A 165 -22.23 -19.29 13.97
C ASN A 165 -21.51 -20.42 13.22
N ILE A 166 -20.39 -20.87 13.77
CA ILE A 166 -19.57 -21.96 13.25
C ILE A 166 -19.68 -23.25 14.10
N ALA A 167 -20.43 -23.23 15.21
CA ALA A 167 -20.43 -24.30 16.20
C ALA A 167 -20.85 -25.67 15.64
N GLU A 168 -21.83 -25.71 14.72
CA GLU A 168 -22.26 -26.95 14.09
C GLU A 168 -21.14 -27.58 13.25
N ILE A 169 -20.50 -26.81 12.40
CA ILE A 169 -19.36 -27.27 11.57
C ILE A 169 -18.16 -27.65 12.44
N ALA A 170 -17.88 -26.88 13.50
CA ALA A 170 -16.82 -27.17 14.45
C ALA A 170 -17.01 -28.51 15.17
N ALA A 171 -18.28 -28.92 15.38
CA ALA A 171 -18.64 -30.19 16.02
C ALA A 171 -18.67 -31.38 15.05
N THR A 172 -18.96 -31.16 13.77
CA THR A 172 -19.29 -32.23 12.80
C THR A 172 -18.26 -32.45 11.70
N ALA A 173 -17.39 -31.48 11.45
CA ALA A 173 -16.41 -31.61 10.37
C ALA A 173 -15.43 -32.76 10.59
N PRO A 174 -15.24 -33.65 9.60
CA PRO A 174 -14.37 -34.81 9.72
C PRO A 174 -12.89 -34.46 9.83
N VAL A 175 -12.51 -33.33 9.23
CA VAL A 175 -11.13 -32.81 9.29
C VAL A 175 -11.14 -31.45 9.97
N LYS A 176 -10.28 -31.32 10.98
CA LYS A 176 -10.08 -30.08 11.73
C LYS A 176 -8.58 -29.84 11.88
N VAL A 177 -8.13 -28.69 11.38
CA VAL A 177 -6.72 -28.29 11.46
C VAL A 177 -6.63 -26.90 12.07
N SER A 178 -5.81 -26.75 13.11
CA SER A 178 -5.57 -25.46 13.79
C SER A 178 -4.11 -25.05 13.69
N ARG A 179 -3.87 -23.76 13.57
CA ARG A 179 -2.53 -23.15 13.58
C ARG A 179 -2.54 -21.83 14.34
N THR A 180 -1.40 -21.57 14.99
CA THR A 180 -1.04 -20.24 15.46
C THR A 180 -0.05 -19.67 14.46
N ILE A 181 -0.36 -18.52 13.87
CA ILE A 181 0.42 -17.91 12.78
C ILE A 181 0.75 -16.47 13.16
N ARG A 182 2.00 -16.05 12.96
CA ARG A 182 2.40 -14.67 13.24
C ARG A 182 3.21 -14.08 12.09
N THR A 183 2.89 -12.85 11.70
CA THR A 183 3.75 -12.02 10.85
C THR A 183 4.52 -11.02 11.71
N ALA A 184 5.79 -10.80 11.40
CA ALA A 184 6.60 -9.83 12.14
C ALA A 184 6.24 -8.40 11.73
N ARG A 185 6.45 -7.46 12.67
CA ARG A 185 6.46 -6.04 12.39
C ARG A 185 7.58 -5.70 11.42
N GLN A 186 7.30 -4.80 10.49
CA GLN A 186 8.22 -4.36 9.44
C GLN A 186 8.22 -2.84 9.31
N CYS A 187 9.28 -2.31 8.71
CA CYS A 187 9.38 -0.93 8.27
C CYS A 187 9.30 -0.89 6.74
N MET A 188 8.55 0.05 6.19
CA MET A 188 8.58 0.32 4.75
C MET A 188 9.82 1.14 4.44
N VAL A 189 10.63 0.74 3.47
CA VAL A 189 11.93 1.35 3.21
C VAL A 189 12.00 1.90 1.78
N PRO A 190 11.23 2.96 1.44
CA PRO A 190 11.40 3.62 0.15
C PRO A 190 12.82 4.20 0.05
N LEU A 191 13.34 4.30 -1.17
CA LEU A 191 14.70 4.82 -1.38
C LEU A 191 14.81 6.28 -0.92
N GLU A 192 13.81 7.11 -1.22
CA GLU A 192 13.65 8.44 -0.62
C GLU A 192 12.92 8.32 0.71
N GLY A 193 13.50 8.82 1.81
CA GLY A 193 12.83 9.01 3.08
C GLY A 193 11.69 10.04 2.98
N LYS A 194 11.05 10.37 4.08
CA LYS A 194 10.09 11.47 4.13
C LYS A 194 10.84 12.81 4.10
N GLY A 195 10.21 13.82 3.52
CA GLY A 195 10.75 15.16 3.54
C GLY A 195 9.65 16.20 3.36
N VAL A 196 9.88 17.38 3.92
CA VAL A 196 8.98 18.52 3.82
C VAL A 196 9.77 19.82 3.72
N VAL A 197 9.31 20.69 2.81
CA VAL A 197 9.71 22.11 2.74
C VAL A 197 8.45 22.94 2.89
N ALA A 198 8.40 23.81 3.87
CA ALA A 198 7.26 24.71 4.09
C ALA A 198 7.69 26.17 4.02
N HIS A 199 6.86 27.02 3.42
CA HIS A 199 7.04 28.46 3.46
C HIS A 199 5.69 29.18 3.46
N TRP A 200 5.69 30.41 4.00
CA TRP A 200 4.56 31.31 3.93
C TRP A 200 4.68 32.19 2.68
N ASP A 201 3.75 32.06 1.73
CA ASP A 201 3.65 32.95 0.59
C ASP A 201 2.82 34.18 0.99
N ARG A 202 3.52 35.29 1.28
CA ARG A 202 2.91 36.56 1.70
C ARG A 202 2.03 37.22 0.62
N HIS A 203 2.26 36.90 -0.65
CA HIS A 203 1.53 37.51 -1.74
C HIS A 203 0.09 36.99 -1.81
N VAL A 204 -0.09 35.73 -1.64
CA VAL A 204 -1.40 35.05 -1.67
C VAL A 204 -1.89 34.61 -0.28
N GLU A 205 -1.13 34.96 0.76
CA GLU A 205 -1.42 34.63 2.17
C GLU A 205 -1.65 33.12 2.36
N GLN A 206 -0.73 32.28 1.87
CA GLN A 206 -0.90 30.85 1.82
C GLN A 206 0.33 30.11 2.37
N ILE A 207 0.11 29.08 3.19
CA ILE A 207 1.16 28.10 3.50
C ILE A 207 1.34 27.22 2.28
N VAL A 208 2.54 27.21 1.72
CA VAL A 208 2.93 26.28 0.66
C VAL A 208 3.78 25.18 1.28
N LEU A 209 3.25 23.97 1.32
CA LEU A 209 3.93 22.79 1.82
C LEU A 209 4.32 21.91 0.65
N THR A 210 5.63 21.78 0.40
CA THR A 210 6.17 20.81 -0.56
C THR A 210 6.63 19.58 0.21
N THR A 211 6.01 18.42 -0.04
CA THR A 211 6.26 17.21 0.74
C THR A 211 6.24 15.95 -0.13
N SER A 212 7.09 14.96 0.22
CA SER A 212 7.04 13.64 -0.40
C SER A 212 5.83 12.85 0.12
N THR A 213 4.69 13.00 -0.55
CA THR A 213 3.41 12.38 -0.16
C THR A 213 2.72 11.71 -1.33
N GLN A 214 1.94 10.66 -1.04
CA GLN A 214 1.04 9.99 -1.98
C GLN A 214 -0.34 10.69 -2.06
N MET A 215 -0.63 11.63 -1.13
CA MET A 215 -1.98 12.11 -0.82
C MET A 215 -2.02 13.63 -0.55
N PRO A 216 -1.66 14.49 -1.52
CA PRO A 216 -1.52 15.94 -1.27
C PRO A 216 -2.77 16.60 -0.70
N HIS A 217 -3.98 16.25 -1.21
CA HIS A 217 -5.23 16.83 -0.73
C HIS A 217 -5.60 16.36 0.68
N ILE A 218 -5.22 15.13 1.06
CA ILE A 218 -5.42 14.60 2.41
C ILE A 218 -4.48 15.30 3.41
N VAL A 219 -3.22 15.49 3.03
CA VAL A 219 -2.28 16.28 3.85
C VAL A 219 -2.81 17.70 4.05
N ARG A 220 -3.34 18.33 2.98
CA ARG A 220 -3.98 19.66 3.09
C ARG A 220 -5.15 19.68 4.08
N ALA A 221 -6.03 18.67 4.00
CA ALA A 221 -7.17 18.58 4.91
C ALA A 221 -6.73 18.39 6.37
N GLY A 222 -5.81 17.47 6.63
CA GLY A 222 -5.30 17.23 7.98
C GLY A 222 -4.53 18.42 8.56
N LEU A 223 -3.74 19.13 7.74
CA LEU A 223 -3.10 20.38 8.17
C LEU A 223 -4.12 21.45 8.54
N SER A 224 -5.20 21.59 7.75
CA SER A 224 -6.30 22.51 8.05
C SER A 224 -6.94 22.21 9.42
N GLU A 225 -7.17 20.93 9.72
CA GLU A 225 -7.71 20.49 10.99
C GLU A 225 -6.75 20.77 12.17
N CYS A 226 -5.47 20.45 12.00
CA CYS A 226 -4.46 20.64 13.04
C CYS A 226 -4.16 22.13 13.30
N LEU A 227 -4.01 22.93 12.25
CA LEU A 227 -3.68 24.34 12.35
C LEU A 227 -4.90 25.24 12.63
N GLY A 228 -6.12 24.71 12.48
CA GLY A 228 -7.35 25.48 12.67
C GLY A 228 -7.53 26.61 11.64
N ILE A 229 -7.09 26.42 10.39
CA ILE A 229 -7.19 27.40 9.31
C ILE A 229 -7.88 26.80 8.10
N ASP A 230 -8.44 27.66 7.24
CA ASP A 230 -9.14 27.21 6.02
C ASP A 230 -8.21 26.52 5.03
N GLN A 231 -8.68 25.48 4.37
CA GLN A 231 -7.91 24.77 3.34
C GLN A 231 -7.47 25.67 2.18
N GLY A 232 -8.20 26.75 1.90
CA GLY A 232 -7.83 27.76 0.90
C GLY A 232 -6.52 28.47 1.22
N LEU A 233 -6.13 28.51 2.50
CA LEU A 233 -4.84 29.09 2.98
C LEU A 233 -3.69 28.09 2.97
N ILE A 234 -3.92 26.86 2.45
CA ILE A 234 -2.91 25.81 2.40
C ILE A 234 -2.82 25.25 0.98
N ARG A 235 -1.62 25.26 0.40
CA ARG A 235 -1.30 24.56 -0.84
C ARG A 235 -0.28 23.48 -0.55
N VAL A 236 -0.60 22.24 -0.92
CA VAL A 236 0.31 21.10 -0.80
C VAL A 236 0.79 20.71 -2.18
N VAL A 237 2.10 20.59 -2.34
CA VAL A 237 2.76 20.19 -3.58
C VAL A 237 3.59 18.95 -3.31
N ALA A 238 3.34 17.89 -4.04
CA ALA A 238 4.20 16.71 -4.07
C ALA A 238 5.07 16.78 -5.33
N PRO A 239 6.39 16.89 -5.20
CA PRO A 239 7.32 16.84 -6.33
C PRO A 239 7.46 15.40 -6.84
N ASP A 240 8.56 15.05 -7.50
CA ASP A 240 8.90 13.64 -7.70
C ASP A 240 8.99 12.92 -6.34
N VAL A 241 8.40 11.73 -6.24
CA VAL A 241 8.40 10.94 -5.01
C VAL A 241 9.14 9.63 -5.24
N GLY A 242 10.21 9.42 -4.49
CA GLY A 242 11.15 8.31 -4.61
C GLY A 242 10.72 7.03 -3.92
N GLY A 243 9.50 6.55 -4.26
CA GLY A 243 8.83 5.43 -3.60
C GLY A 243 7.95 5.89 -2.46
N GLY A 244 6.86 5.16 -2.23
CA GLY A 244 5.93 5.45 -1.14
C GLY A 244 5.48 4.18 -0.43
N PHE A 245 4.92 3.23 -1.18
CA PHE A 245 4.48 1.91 -0.74
C PHE A 245 3.47 1.90 0.41
N GLY A 246 2.93 3.08 0.78
CA GLY A 246 2.05 3.32 1.92
C GLY A 246 2.65 4.23 2.99
N TRP A 247 3.98 4.23 3.20
CA TRP A 247 4.66 5.09 4.16
C TRP A 247 4.35 6.58 3.98
N LYS A 248 4.25 7.04 2.74
CA LYS A 248 3.95 8.43 2.41
C LYS A 248 2.44 8.71 2.26
N GLY A 249 1.60 7.80 2.74
CA GLY A 249 0.14 7.87 2.70
C GLY A 249 -0.50 8.34 4.01
N LEU A 250 0.16 9.17 4.80
CA LEU A 250 -0.37 9.72 6.06
C LEU A 250 0.07 11.17 6.26
N LEU A 251 -0.65 11.88 7.14
CA LEU A 251 -0.18 13.14 7.70
C LEU A 251 0.81 12.84 8.82
N GLN A 252 1.99 13.44 8.76
CA GLN A 252 3.03 13.25 9.77
C GLN A 252 3.12 14.44 10.74
N PRO A 253 3.52 14.21 11.99
CA PRO A 253 3.81 15.26 12.95
C PRO A 253 4.75 16.33 12.41
N GLU A 254 5.80 15.92 11.70
CA GLU A 254 6.81 16.81 11.12
C GLU A 254 6.23 17.75 10.05
N GLU A 255 5.20 17.33 9.31
CA GLU A 255 4.50 18.18 8.34
C GLU A 255 3.70 19.28 9.04
N VAL A 256 3.06 18.95 10.18
CA VAL A 256 2.31 19.92 11.01
C VAL A 256 3.27 20.95 11.60
N VAL A 257 4.39 20.49 12.16
CA VAL A 257 5.42 21.35 12.76
C VAL A 257 6.03 22.28 11.71
N ALA A 258 6.42 21.73 10.55
CA ALA A 258 7.03 22.53 9.48
C ALA A 258 6.07 23.60 8.94
N ALA A 259 4.79 23.24 8.75
CA ALA A 259 3.77 24.20 8.29
C ALA A 259 3.54 25.33 9.32
N TRP A 260 3.47 24.99 10.60
CA TRP A 260 3.35 25.96 11.68
C TRP A 260 4.56 26.88 11.78
N LEU A 261 5.77 26.32 11.77
CA LEU A 261 7.04 27.06 11.83
C LEU A 261 7.21 28.04 10.66
N ALA A 262 6.92 27.59 9.44
CA ALA A 262 7.04 28.44 8.26
C ALA A 262 6.21 29.72 8.36
N ARG A 263 5.02 29.63 8.94
CA ARG A 263 4.15 30.80 9.18
C ARG A 263 4.62 31.61 10.39
N THR A 264 5.04 30.97 11.47
CA THR A 264 5.44 31.62 12.73
C THR A 264 6.73 32.40 12.56
N LEU A 265 7.73 31.79 11.87
CA LEU A 265 9.04 32.43 11.65
C LEU A 265 9.03 33.34 10.41
N ASP A 266 8.02 33.21 9.53
CA ASP A 266 7.95 33.85 8.26
C ASP A 266 9.22 33.63 7.41
N GLN A 267 9.73 32.40 7.47
CA GLN A 267 10.90 31.89 6.74
C GLN A 267 10.63 30.49 6.22
N PRO A 268 11.17 30.12 5.06
CA PRO A 268 11.12 28.75 4.60
C PRO A 268 11.85 27.83 5.58
N VAL A 269 11.27 26.65 5.82
CA VAL A 269 11.86 25.60 6.67
C VAL A 269 11.87 24.28 5.92
N ARG A 270 12.88 23.44 6.17
CA ARG A 270 13.01 22.10 5.61
C ARG A 270 13.34 21.06 6.68
N TRP A 271 12.73 19.91 6.59
CA TRP A 271 13.15 18.68 7.23
C TRP A 271 13.26 17.56 6.20
N THR A 272 14.30 16.76 6.30
CA THR A 272 14.47 15.53 5.53
C THR A 272 14.85 14.40 6.47
N GLU A 273 14.05 13.32 6.46
CA GLU A 273 14.27 12.13 7.24
C GLU A 273 15.55 11.41 6.80
N ASP A 274 16.41 11.04 7.75
CA ASP A 274 17.49 10.11 7.47
C ASP A 274 17.10 8.66 7.73
N ARG A 275 17.95 7.72 7.37
CA ARG A 275 17.61 6.29 7.45
C ARG A 275 17.55 5.76 8.88
N ARG A 276 18.36 6.27 9.78
CA ARG A 276 18.32 5.91 11.18
C ARG A 276 17.02 6.42 11.84
N GLU A 277 16.70 7.67 11.57
CA GLU A 277 15.43 8.28 12.01
C GLU A 277 14.23 7.49 11.47
N HIS A 278 14.28 7.10 10.18
CA HIS A 278 13.25 6.27 9.57
C HIS A 278 13.07 4.92 10.26
N LEU A 279 14.16 4.19 10.52
CA LEU A 279 14.09 2.86 11.13
C LEU A 279 13.70 2.90 12.63
N THR A 280 13.88 4.03 13.32
CA THR A 280 13.58 4.13 14.74
C THR A 280 12.24 4.81 15.05
N ALA A 281 11.85 5.80 14.24
CA ALA A 281 10.74 6.70 14.55
C ALA A 281 9.56 6.61 13.57
N ALA A 282 9.79 6.12 12.33
CA ALA A 282 8.75 6.05 11.32
C ALA A 282 7.66 5.03 11.68
N ALA A 283 6.45 5.26 11.19
CA ALA A 283 5.39 4.29 11.31
C ALA A 283 5.77 2.95 10.64
N ASN A 284 5.38 1.87 11.27
CA ASN A 284 5.67 0.50 10.86
C ASN A 284 4.46 -0.15 10.15
N CYS A 285 4.49 -1.48 9.95
CA CYS A 285 3.42 -2.24 9.31
C CYS A 285 3.43 -3.73 9.71
N ARG A 286 2.37 -4.45 9.38
CA ARG A 286 2.28 -5.91 9.28
C ARG A 286 2.61 -6.72 10.53
N GLU A 287 2.22 -6.33 11.69
CA GLU A 287 2.35 -7.22 12.85
C GLU A 287 1.00 -7.84 13.18
N HIS A 288 0.79 -9.09 12.73
CA HIS A 288 -0.43 -9.84 12.98
C HIS A 288 -0.15 -11.12 13.75
N HIS A 289 -1.09 -11.52 14.58
CA HIS A 289 -1.15 -12.83 15.21
C HIS A 289 -2.52 -13.46 14.91
N TYR A 290 -2.53 -14.71 14.50
CA TYR A 290 -3.75 -15.47 14.18
C TYR A 290 -3.81 -16.75 14.98
N GLU A 291 -4.95 -17.00 15.60
CA GLU A 291 -5.39 -18.32 16.03
C GLU A 291 -6.47 -18.76 15.05
N ILE A 292 -6.14 -19.68 14.14
CA ILE A 292 -7.00 -20.02 13.01
C ILE A 292 -7.26 -21.54 12.95
N THR A 293 -8.50 -21.90 12.65
CA THR A 293 -8.93 -23.28 12.46
C THR A 293 -9.69 -23.42 11.14
N ALA A 294 -9.27 -24.38 10.34
CA ALA A 294 -9.97 -24.82 9.13
C ALA A 294 -10.75 -26.09 9.40
N TYR A 295 -11.98 -26.13 8.91
CA TYR A 295 -12.86 -27.27 8.91
C TYR A 295 -13.06 -27.75 7.48
N ALA A 296 -12.80 -29.05 7.21
CA ALA A 296 -12.89 -29.63 5.89
C ALA A 296 -13.55 -31.01 5.90
N ASP A 297 -13.94 -31.49 4.73
CA ASP A 297 -14.32 -32.88 4.55
C ASP A 297 -13.09 -33.79 4.33
N GLU A 298 -13.33 -35.09 4.17
CA GLU A 298 -12.26 -36.09 3.95
C GLU A 298 -11.50 -35.93 2.64
N ARG A 299 -12.02 -35.13 1.71
CA ARG A 299 -11.37 -34.80 0.43
C ARG A 299 -10.60 -33.49 0.48
N GLY A 300 -10.67 -32.75 1.59
CA GLY A 300 -10.07 -31.45 1.77
C GLY A 300 -10.93 -30.30 1.22
N ARG A 301 -12.22 -30.50 0.94
CA ARG A 301 -13.16 -29.44 0.65
C ARG A 301 -13.44 -28.65 1.92
N LEU A 302 -13.16 -27.35 1.89
CA LEU A 302 -13.41 -26.46 3.02
C LEU A 302 -14.91 -26.34 3.31
N LEU A 303 -15.27 -26.53 4.55
CA LEU A 303 -16.61 -26.35 5.10
C LEU A 303 -16.70 -25.00 5.84
N GLY A 304 -15.62 -24.59 6.52
CA GLY A 304 -15.58 -23.35 7.24
C GLY A 304 -14.21 -22.97 7.77
N ILE A 305 -14.08 -21.68 8.12
CA ILE A 305 -12.89 -21.09 8.77
C ILE A 305 -13.33 -20.31 10.01
N GLU A 306 -12.63 -20.56 11.11
CA GLU A 306 -12.75 -19.79 12.35
C GLU A 306 -11.39 -19.17 12.70
N ALA A 307 -11.39 -17.88 13.05
CA ALA A 307 -10.16 -17.19 13.44
C ALA A 307 -10.40 -16.14 14.53
N ASP A 308 -9.44 -15.99 15.41
CA ASP A 308 -9.20 -14.80 16.21
C ASP A 308 -7.89 -14.18 15.73
N ALA A 309 -7.86 -12.87 15.49
CA ALA A 309 -6.71 -12.19 14.96
C ALA A 309 -6.42 -10.88 15.71
N TRP A 310 -5.17 -10.69 16.07
CA TRP A 310 -4.67 -9.47 16.69
C TRP A 310 -3.76 -8.74 15.71
N VAL A 311 -3.95 -7.44 15.60
CA VAL A 311 -3.12 -6.54 14.79
C VAL A 311 -2.53 -5.49 15.72
N ASP A 312 -1.21 -5.44 15.83
CA ASP A 312 -0.52 -4.45 16.63
C ASP A 312 -0.51 -3.09 15.92
N ALA A 313 -1.38 -2.19 16.36
CA ALA A 313 -1.53 -0.87 15.75
C ALA A 313 -0.53 0.18 16.25
N GLY A 314 0.29 -0.16 17.26
CA GLY A 314 1.20 0.79 17.91
C GLY A 314 0.48 1.80 18.78
N ALA A 315 1.15 2.91 19.11
CA ALA A 315 0.70 3.85 20.12
C ALA A 315 -0.43 4.79 19.67
N TYR A 316 -0.58 5.03 18.38
CA TYR A 316 -1.53 6.02 17.86
C TYR A 316 -2.27 5.55 16.61
N SER A 317 -3.45 6.11 16.44
CA SER A 317 -4.25 6.02 15.20
C SER A 317 -3.75 7.04 14.19
N VAL A 318 -3.43 6.61 12.98
CA VAL A 318 -2.83 7.45 11.94
C VAL A 318 -3.87 8.05 10.99
N TYR A 319 -3.73 9.33 10.68
CA TYR A 319 -4.60 10.04 9.73
C TYR A 319 -4.15 9.77 8.27
N PRO A 320 -5.04 9.37 7.33
CA PRO A 320 -6.50 9.31 7.47
C PRO A 320 -7.06 7.91 7.80
N PHE A 321 -6.24 6.86 7.83
CA PHE A 321 -6.71 5.48 7.77
C PHE A 321 -7.22 4.90 9.09
N SER A 322 -6.87 5.49 10.21
CA SER A 322 -7.11 4.99 11.56
C SER A 322 -6.41 3.66 11.90
N ALA A 323 -6.28 3.40 13.20
CA ALA A 323 -5.68 2.17 13.72
C ALA A 323 -6.51 0.91 13.42
N CYS A 324 -7.77 1.04 13.05
CA CYS A 324 -8.64 -0.12 12.86
C CYS A 324 -8.68 -0.66 11.43
N LEU A 325 -8.17 0.07 10.42
CA LEU A 325 -8.27 -0.34 9.01
C LEU A 325 -7.77 -1.76 8.78
N GLU A 326 -6.54 -2.06 9.23
CA GLU A 326 -5.90 -3.33 8.93
C GLU A 326 -6.60 -4.50 9.62
N ALA A 327 -6.99 -4.35 10.90
CA ALA A 327 -7.78 -5.35 11.62
C ALA A 327 -9.16 -5.56 10.99
N ALA A 328 -9.89 -4.51 10.61
CA ALA A 328 -11.18 -4.61 9.95
C ALA A 328 -11.06 -5.28 8.56
N GLN A 329 -9.98 -5.03 7.84
CA GLN A 329 -9.69 -5.75 6.60
C GLN A 329 -9.43 -7.23 6.87
N VAL A 330 -8.60 -7.61 7.86
CA VAL A 330 -8.38 -9.02 8.22
C VAL A 330 -9.69 -9.76 8.34
N GLY A 331 -10.63 -9.28 9.16
CA GLY A 331 -11.93 -9.92 9.37
C GLY A 331 -12.75 -10.10 8.10
N SER A 332 -12.67 -9.15 7.17
CA SER A 332 -13.50 -9.14 5.97
C SER A 332 -12.89 -9.81 4.74
N ILE A 333 -11.56 -10.00 4.66
CA ILE A 333 -10.89 -10.53 3.47
C ILE A 333 -10.11 -11.82 3.71
N LEU A 334 -10.06 -12.35 4.95
CA LEU A 334 -9.39 -13.62 5.29
C LEU A 334 -9.83 -14.80 4.41
N PRO A 335 -11.11 -14.93 3.99
CA PRO A 335 -11.52 -16.02 3.11
C PRO A 335 -10.76 -16.12 1.78
N GLY A 336 -10.15 -15.02 1.31
CA GLY A 336 -9.45 -15.02 0.03
C GLY A 336 -10.34 -15.45 -1.14
N PRO A 337 -9.78 -16.12 -2.17
CA PRO A 337 -10.53 -16.55 -3.35
C PRO A 337 -11.22 -17.93 -3.17
N TYR A 338 -11.45 -18.36 -1.94
CA TYR A 338 -11.99 -19.68 -1.64
C TYR A 338 -13.51 -19.66 -1.41
N ASP A 339 -14.17 -20.69 -1.94
CA ASP A 339 -15.61 -20.87 -1.86
C ASP A 339 -15.98 -21.87 -0.73
N PHE A 340 -16.43 -21.34 0.40
CA PHE A 340 -16.94 -22.10 1.53
C PHE A 340 -18.06 -21.34 2.25
N ALA A 341 -18.86 -22.05 3.07
CA ALA A 341 -20.14 -21.52 3.56
C ALA A 341 -20.10 -20.94 4.97
N HIS A 342 -19.17 -21.39 5.82
CA HIS A 342 -19.17 -21.03 7.23
C HIS A 342 -17.92 -20.23 7.61
N TYR A 343 -18.12 -19.08 8.22
CA TYR A 343 -17.02 -18.17 8.56
C TYR A 343 -17.29 -17.43 9.85
N ARG A 344 -16.27 -17.32 10.68
CA ARG A 344 -16.21 -16.44 11.83
C ARG A 344 -14.78 -15.91 11.97
N CYS A 345 -14.64 -14.60 12.08
CA CYS A 345 -13.36 -13.97 12.42
C CYS A 345 -13.59 -12.84 13.40
N ARG A 346 -12.98 -12.91 14.57
CA ARG A 346 -12.91 -11.82 15.53
C ARG A 346 -11.54 -11.17 15.42
N THR A 347 -11.50 -9.84 15.38
CA THR A 347 -10.24 -9.10 15.23
C THR A 347 -10.07 -8.05 16.31
N PHE A 348 -8.83 -7.84 16.73
CA PHE A 348 -8.44 -6.83 17.72
C PHE A 348 -7.39 -5.91 17.12
N SER A 349 -7.65 -4.60 17.12
CA SER A 349 -6.65 -3.59 16.85
C SER A 349 -6.03 -3.18 18.18
N VAL A 350 -4.78 -3.57 18.42
CA VAL A 350 -4.13 -3.46 19.72
C VAL A 350 -3.21 -2.26 19.79
N CYS A 351 -3.28 -1.53 20.91
CA CYS A 351 -2.42 -0.41 21.23
C CYS A 351 -1.20 -0.88 22.02
N THR A 352 0.01 -0.55 21.54
CA THR A 352 1.27 -0.91 22.18
C THR A 352 2.23 0.28 22.20
N ASN A 353 3.32 0.19 22.99
CA ASN A 353 4.36 1.21 23.04
C ASN A 353 5.38 1.09 21.90
N LYS A 354 4.86 1.03 20.65
CA LYS A 354 5.64 1.00 19.40
C LYS A 354 5.15 2.11 18.46
N PRO A 355 5.93 2.52 17.45
CA PRO A 355 5.45 3.41 16.41
C PRO A 355 4.13 2.91 15.82
N PRO A 356 3.21 3.80 15.41
CA PRO A 356 1.95 3.39 14.81
C PRO A 356 2.19 2.56 13.53
N ILE A 357 1.18 1.76 13.12
CA ILE A 357 1.22 1.11 11.81
C ILE A 357 0.46 1.91 10.78
N VAL A 358 0.90 1.76 9.52
CA VAL A 358 0.23 2.31 8.34
C VAL A 358 0.07 1.23 7.28
N PRO A 359 -0.88 1.41 6.35
CA PRO A 359 -1.00 0.51 5.21
C PRO A 359 0.33 0.38 4.44
N TYR A 360 0.84 -0.83 4.33
CA TYR A 360 1.97 -1.17 3.47
C TYR A 360 1.48 -2.02 2.31
N ARG A 361 2.00 -1.83 1.11
CA ARG A 361 1.68 -2.52 -0.15
C ARG A 361 1.13 -3.94 0.08
N GLY A 362 -0.19 -4.15 -0.18
CA GLY A 362 -0.94 -5.35 0.21
C GLY A 362 -1.78 -5.19 1.48
N VAL A 363 -1.36 -4.34 2.42
CA VAL A 363 -2.05 -4.11 3.71
C VAL A 363 -2.33 -5.43 4.42
N ALA A 364 -3.53 -5.65 4.96
CA ALA A 364 -3.94 -6.92 5.58
C ALA A 364 -3.88 -8.13 4.62
N ARG A 365 -3.96 -7.92 3.28
CA ARG A 365 -3.98 -9.01 2.29
C ARG A 365 -2.73 -9.89 2.36
N THR A 366 -1.57 -9.30 2.63
CA THR A 366 -0.32 -10.07 2.80
C THR A 366 -0.40 -11.00 4.00
N GLY A 367 -0.87 -10.50 5.16
CA GLY A 367 -1.03 -11.31 6.38
C GLY A 367 -2.13 -12.36 6.24
N VAL A 368 -3.30 -12.02 5.66
CA VAL A 368 -4.38 -13.01 5.48
C VAL A 368 -4.03 -14.07 4.44
N CYS A 369 -3.32 -13.72 3.36
CA CYS A 369 -2.81 -14.69 2.41
C CYS A 369 -1.80 -15.62 3.11
N PHE A 370 -0.88 -15.07 3.90
CA PHE A 370 0.08 -15.85 4.67
C PHE A 370 -0.60 -16.84 5.63
N ALA A 371 -1.67 -16.43 6.30
CA ALA A 371 -2.42 -17.29 7.18
C ALA A 371 -3.23 -18.35 6.42
N MET A 372 -4.03 -17.90 5.45
CA MET A 372 -4.98 -18.79 4.76
C MET A 372 -4.27 -19.85 3.91
N GLU A 373 -3.20 -19.47 3.20
CA GLU A 373 -2.46 -20.38 2.32
C GLU A 373 -1.70 -21.48 3.08
N GLN A 374 -1.25 -21.17 4.30
CA GLN A 374 -0.72 -22.20 5.21
C GLN A 374 -1.83 -23.16 5.72
N MET A 375 -3.05 -22.64 5.92
CA MET A 375 -4.18 -23.49 6.29
C MET A 375 -4.60 -24.44 5.17
N ILE A 376 -4.54 -23.99 3.91
CA ILE A 376 -4.79 -24.87 2.75
C ILE A 376 -3.76 -26.01 2.68
N ASP A 377 -2.47 -25.71 2.88
CA ASP A 377 -1.43 -26.73 2.89
C ASP A 377 -1.60 -27.70 4.09
N ALA A 378 -1.96 -27.18 5.26
CA ALA A 378 -2.23 -27.99 6.43
C ALA A 378 -3.45 -28.91 6.26
N VAL A 379 -4.50 -28.47 5.56
CA VAL A 379 -5.63 -29.32 5.17
C VAL A 379 -5.17 -30.37 4.15
N ALA A 380 -4.34 -30.01 3.18
CA ALA A 380 -3.81 -30.94 2.18
C ALA A 380 -2.99 -32.06 2.84
N ASP A 381 -2.15 -31.71 3.80
CA ASP A 381 -1.39 -32.68 4.60
C ASP A 381 -2.31 -33.62 5.40
N ALA A 382 -3.35 -33.08 6.03
CA ALA A 382 -4.29 -33.88 6.84
C ALA A 382 -5.08 -34.89 6.01
N VAL A 383 -5.36 -34.60 4.74
CA VAL A 383 -6.08 -35.50 3.83
C VAL A 383 -5.17 -36.26 2.86
N GLY A 384 -3.83 -36.07 2.96
CA GLY A 384 -2.83 -36.78 2.14
C GLY A 384 -2.88 -36.42 0.66
N ARG A 385 -3.20 -35.18 0.31
CA ARG A 385 -3.28 -34.69 -1.08
C ARG A 385 -2.18 -33.66 -1.36
N GLU A 386 -1.88 -33.47 -2.65
CA GLU A 386 -1.02 -32.37 -3.08
C GLU A 386 -1.70 -31.01 -2.81
N PRO A 387 -0.98 -30.01 -2.26
CA PRO A 387 -1.54 -28.71 -1.91
C PRO A 387 -2.24 -27.97 -3.06
N TRP A 388 -1.72 -28.09 -4.29
CA TRP A 388 -2.33 -27.49 -5.45
C TRP A 388 -3.69 -28.10 -5.81
N GLN A 389 -3.89 -29.41 -5.55
CA GLN A 389 -5.16 -30.09 -5.79
C GLN A 389 -6.24 -29.61 -4.82
N VAL A 390 -5.88 -29.39 -3.54
CA VAL A 390 -6.81 -28.86 -2.55
C VAL A 390 -7.19 -27.41 -2.90
N ARG A 391 -6.27 -26.60 -3.46
CA ARG A 391 -6.60 -25.28 -4.02
C ARG A 391 -7.63 -25.38 -5.13
N LEU A 392 -7.43 -26.27 -6.11
CA LEU A 392 -8.41 -26.48 -7.20
C LEU A 392 -9.80 -26.90 -6.72
N GLU A 393 -9.87 -27.68 -5.66
CA GLU A 393 -11.14 -28.14 -5.06
C GLU A 393 -11.93 -26.96 -4.44
N ASN A 394 -11.23 -25.93 -3.96
CA ASN A 394 -11.81 -24.89 -3.10
C ASN A 394 -11.87 -23.49 -3.72
N LEU A 395 -11.11 -23.23 -4.77
CA LEU A 395 -11.11 -21.92 -5.45
C LEU A 395 -12.45 -21.67 -6.16
N VAL A 396 -12.87 -20.42 -6.17
CA VAL A 396 -14.06 -19.98 -6.92
C VAL A 396 -13.84 -20.23 -8.41
N PRO A 397 -14.67 -21.03 -9.07
CA PRO A 397 -14.52 -21.31 -10.50
C PRO A 397 -15.11 -20.18 -11.35
N PRO A 398 -14.67 -20.02 -12.62
CA PRO A 398 -15.05 -18.88 -13.46
C PRO A 398 -16.54 -18.83 -13.80
N GLU A 399 -17.23 -19.95 -13.85
CA GLU A 399 -18.68 -20.02 -14.11
C GLU A 399 -19.55 -19.46 -12.98
N LYS A 400 -18.98 -19.21 -11.80
CA LYS A 400 -19.66 -18.54 -10.68
C LYS A 400 -19.50 -17.02 -10.71
N MET A 401 -18.66 -16.46 -11.61
CA MET A 401 -18.44 -15.02 -11.65
C MET A 401 -19.59 -14.27 -12.32
N PRO A 402 -19.98 -13.10 -11.78
CA PRO A 402 -19.50 -12.47 -10.56
C PRO A 402 -19.96 -13.24 -9.31
N PHE A 403 -19.12 -13.27 -8.25
CA PHE A 403 -19.32 -14.12 -7.07
C PHE A 403 -19.31 -13.33 -5.77
N ASP A 404 -20.33 -13.57 -4.94
CA ASP A 404 -20.38 -13.04 -3.57
C ASP A 404 -19.86 -14.08 -2.58
N ASN A 405 -18.71 -13.81 -1.96
CA ASN A 405 -18.13 -14.72 -0.98
C ASN A 405 -18.86 -14.66 0.38
N VAL A 406 -18.42 -15.49 1.32
CA VAL A 406 -19.02 -15.61 2.67
C VAL A 406 -18.99 -14.29 3.47
N THR A 407 -18.10 -13.37 3.17
CA THR A 407 -18.01 -12.02 3.75
C THR A 407 -18.69 -10.93 2.91
N LYS A 408 -19.50 -11.33 1.92
CA LYS A 408 -20.22 -10.43 1.00
C LYS A 408 -19.32 -9.55 0.14
N LYS A 409 -18.11 -10.02 -0.19
CA LYS A 409 -17.27 -9.40 -1.19
C LYS A 409 -17.74 -9.85 -2.57
N HIS A 410 -18.02 -8.89 -3.45
CA HIS A 410 -18.49 -9.12 -4.81
C HIS A 410 -17.34 -9.18 -5.78
N PHE A 411 -16.85 -10.35 -6.13
CA PHE A 411 -15.79 -10.58 -7.10
C PHE A 411 -16.32 -10.32 -8.50
N ASP A 412 -15.62 -9.46 -9.24
CA ASP A 412 -16.07 -8.99 -10.55
C ASP A 412 -15.87 -9.99 -11.68
N SER A 413 -14.71 -10.61 -11.75
CA SER A 413 -14.31 -11.59 -12.75
C SER A 413 -13.08 -12.37 -12.28
N GLY A 414 -12.81 -13.54 -12.86
CA GLY A 414 -11.59 -14.31 -12.57
C GLY A 414 -11.72 -15.79 -12.99
N ASP A 415 -10.57 -16.41 -13.23
CA ASP A 415 -10.39 -17.84 -13.37
C ASP A 415 -9.25 -18.31 -12.47
N TYR A 416 -9.55 -18.37 -11.17
CA TYR A 416 -8.58 -18.74 -10.14
C TYR A 416 -8.04 -20.17 -10.33
N PRO A 417 -8.87 -21.20 -10.63
CA PRO A 417 -8.36 -22.52 -10.89
C PRO A 417 -7.37 -22.61 -12.05
N GLU A 418 -7.59 -21.85 -13.11
CA GLU A 418 -6.68 -21.82 -14.25
C GLU A 418 -5.32 -21.19 -13.91
N SER A 419 -5.30 -20.19 -13.01
CA SER A 419 -4.03 -19.63 -12.54
C SER A 419 -3.17 -20.68 -11.83
N VAL A 420 -3.79 -21.55 -11.02
CA VAL A 420 -3.10 -22.66 -10.36
C VAL A 420 -2.60 -23.68 -11.40
N ARG A 421 -3.44 -24.10 -12.35
CA ARG A 421 -3.01 -25.08 -13.39
C ARG A 421 -1.82 -24.58 -14.17
N ARG A 422 -1.86 -23.31 -14.60
CA ARG A 422 -0.72 -22.67 -15.31
C ARG A 422 0.52 -22.56 -14.45
N ALA A 423 0.37 -22.24 -13.16
CA ALA A 423 1.50 -22.15 -12.22
C ALA A 423 2.16 -23.52 -12.03
N VAL A 424 1.37 -24.60 -11.83
CA VAL A 424 1.84 -25.98 -11.74
C VAL A 424 2.58 -26.41 -13.00
N ALA A 425 2.03 -26.11 -14.18
CA ALA A 425 2.66 -26.44 -15.45
C ALA A 425 3.95 -25.62 -15.66
N ALA A 426 3.91 -24.32 -15.38
CA ALA A 426 5.04 -23.43 -15.62
C ALA A 426 6.23 -23.68 -14.69
N ILE A 427 5.97 -24.08 -13.43
CA ILE A 427 7.06 -24.46 -12.51
C ILE A 427 7.60 -25.85 -12.81
N GLU A 428 6.98 -26.62 -13.70
CA GLU A 428 7.37 -27.99 -14.00
C GLU A 428 7.38 -28.90 -12.74
N LEU A 429 6.28 -28.89 -12.00
CA LEU A 429 6.13 -29.51 -10.69
C LEU A 429 6.65 -30.94 -10.62
N GLU A 430 6.36 -31.79 -11.64
CA GLU A 430 6.79 -33.18 -11.65
C GLU A 430 8.32 -33.33 -11.65
N GLY A 431 9.00 -32.43 -12.35
CA GLY A 431 10.46 -32.38 -12.35
C GLY A 431 11.03 -32.05 -10.97
N TRP A 432 10.44 -31.04 -10.30
CA TRP A 432 10.84 -30.71 -8.94
C TRP A 432 10.52 -31.80 -7.92
N ARG A 433 9.36 -32.47 -8.02
CA ARG A 433 9.03 -33.61 -7.18
C ARG A 433 9.98 -34.80 -7.38
N ALA A 434 10.41 -35.03 -8.61
CA ALA A 434 11.41 -36.07 -8.92
C ALA A 434 12.77 -35.72 -8.30
N ARG A 435 13.19 -34.45 -8.39
CA ARG A 435 14.44 -33.93 -7.78
C ARG A 435 14.39 -34.00 -6.25
N GLN A 436 13.26 -33.59 -5.64
CA GLN A 436 13.03 -33.66 -4.21
C GLN A 436 13.14 -35.12 -3.70
N LYS A 437 12.57 -36.07 -4.42
CA LYS A 437 12.62 -37.50 -4.08
C LYS A 437 14.03 -38.09 -4.24
N ALA A 438 14.78 -37.63 -5.23
CA ALA A 438 16.16 -38.08 -5.47
C ALA A 438 17.11 -37.57 -4.37
N GLY A 439 16.80 -36.42 -3.78
CA GLY A 439 17.69 -35.71 -2.86
C GLY A 439 18.83 -34.98 -3.58
N GLU A 440 19.36 -33.97 -2.92
CA GLU A 440 20.50 -33.19 -3.42
C GLU A 440 21.81 -33.81 -2.96
N ALA A 441 22.83 -33.78 -3.82
CA ALA A 441 24.17 -34.33 -3.50
C ALA A 441 24.87 -33.59 -2.35
N ASP A 442 24.53 -32.32 -2.13
CA ASP A 442 25.04 -31.48 -1.04
C ASP A 442 24.18 -31.54 0.24
N GLY A 443 23.18 -32.40 0.28
CA GLY A 443 22.33 -32.62 1.45
C GLY A 443 21.23 -31.58 1.67
N ARG A 444 21.09 -30.56 0.79
CA ARG A 444 20.01 -29.58 0.89
C ARG A 444 18.66 -30.23 0.58
N LEU A 445 17.62 -29.72 1.22
CA LEU A 445 16.25 -30.18 1.09
C LEU A 445 15.47 -29.33 0.08
N ILE A 446 14.93 -29.97 -0.95
CA ILE A 446 14.10 -29.28 -1.95
C ILE A 446 12.67 -29.20 -1.45
N GLY A 447 12.03 -28.05 -1.63
CA GLY A 447 10.60 -27.85 -1.37
C GLY A 447 9.92 -26.99 -2.41
N ILE A 448 8.63 -27.29 -2.62
CA ILE A 448 7.79 -26.57 -3.61
C ILE A 448 6.57 -26.02 -2.88
N GLY A 449 6.31 -24.73 -3.03
CA GLY A 449 5.18 -24.06 -2.41
C GLY A 449 4.32 -23.28 -3.40
N PHE A 450 3.04 -23.18 -3.06
CA PHE A 450 2.05 -22.44 -3.83
C PHE A 450 1.34 -21.45 -2.92
N ALA A 451 0.94 -20.30 -3.47
CA ALA A 451 -0.01 -19.41 -2.82
C ALA A 451 -0.86 -18.70 -3.87
N THR A 452 -2.18 -18.68 -3.62
CA THR A 452 -3.17 -18.01 -4.47
C THR A 452 -3.84 -16.89 -3.70
N TYR A 453 -3.89 -15.70 -4.26
CA TYR A 453 -4.56 -14.56 -3.65
C TYR A 453 -5.55 -13.88 -4.59
N CYS A 454 -6.45 -13.11 -4.02
CA CYS A 454 -7.19 -12.07 -4.71
C CYS A 454 -6.96 -10.72 -4.03
N GLU A 455 -6.77 -9.68 -4.82
CA GLU A 455 -6.65 -8.30 -4.37
C GLU A 455 -7.91 -7.52 -4.71
N GLN A 456 -8.75 -7.24 -3.72
CA GLN A 456 -9.80 -6.24 -3.89
C GLN A 456 -9.14 -4.87 -4.01
N SER A 457 -9.30 -4.20 -5.14
CA SER A 457 -8.65 -2.92 -5.45
C SER A 457 -9.66 -1.86 -5.90
N ALA A 458 -9.26 -0.59 -5.89
CA ALA A 458 -10.11 0.53 -6.32
C ALA A 458 -11.51 0.53 -5.68
N HIS A 459 -11.57 0.32 -4.37
CA HIS A 459 -12.82 0.22 -3.62
C HIS A 459 -13.62 1.52 -3.66
N GLY A 460 -14.95 1.40 -3.68
CA GLY A 460 -15.89 2.50 -3.55
C GLY A 460 -16.11 2.95 -2.11
N THR A 461 -16.91 3.99 -1.95
CA THR A 461 -17.20 4.64 -0.65
C THR A 461 -17.79 3.66 0.36
N ALA A 462 -18.71 2.78 -0.06
CA ALA A 462 -19.38 1.84 0.85
C ALA A 462 -18.41 0.84 1.49
N VAL A 463 -17.40 0.38 0.74
CA VAL A 463 -16.39 -0.57 1.26
C VAL A 463 -15.50 0.10 2.30
N TYR A 464 -15.02 1.32 2.03
CA TYR A 464 -14.21 2.07 3.01
C TYR A 464 -14.99 2.44 4.25
N HIS A 465 -16.26 2.83 4.09
CA HIS A 465 -17.15 3.08 5.21
C HIS A 465 -17.33 1.82 6.07
N GLY A 466 -17.45 0.66 5.45
CA GLY A 466 -17.50 -0.65 6.13
C GLY A 466 -16.22 -1.01 6.89
N TRP A 467 -15.07 -0.43 6.53
CA TRP A 467 -13.81 -0.54 7.27
C TRP A 467 -13.56 0.64 8.23
N GLY A 468 -14.55 1.49 8.39
CA GLY A 468 -14.50 2.61 9.34
C GLY A 468 -13.76 3.84 8.85
N ILE A 469 -13.53 3.98 7.53
CA ILE A 469 -12.89 5.16 6.94
C ILE A 469 -13.94 6.01 6.22
N PRO A 470 -14.44 7.09 6.86
CA PRO A 470 -15.61 7.81 6.37
C PRO A 470 -15.33 8.79 5.22
N MET A 471 -14.06 9.13 4.98
CA MET A 471 -13.67 10.28 4.16
C MET A 471 -13.25 9.95 2.73
N VAL A 472 -13.43 8.72 2.25
CA VAL A 472 -13.00 8.30 0.92
C VAL A 472 -14.15 8.33 -0.07
N PRO A 473 -14.17 9.27 -1.04
CA PRO A 473 -15.08 9.18 -2.17
C PRO A 473 -14.66 8.05 -3.11
N GLY A 474 -15.61 7.21 -3.49
CA GLY A 474 -15.40 6.10 -4.42
C GLY A 474 -15.38 6.54 -5.89
N HIS A 475 -14.88 7.73 -6.18
CA HIS A 475 -14.78 8.30 -7.53
C HIS A 475 -13.53 9.16 -7.64
N GLU A 476 -13.12 9.44 -8.86
CA GLU A 476 -12.05 10.39 -9.18
C GLU A 476 -12.52 11.37 -10.26
N GLN A 477 -11.79 12.47 -10.38
CA GLN A 477 -11.98 13.48 -11.41
C GLN A 477 -10.70 13.66 -12.23
N ALA A 478 -10.88 13.96 -13.50
CA ALA A 478 -9.80 14.39 -14.38
C ALA A 478 -10.22 15.61 -15.18
N GLN A 479 -9.26 16.50 -15.43
CA GLN A 479 -9.42 17.61 -16.36
C GLN A 479 -8.55 17.30 -17.59
N ALA A 480 -9.13 17.49 -18.77
CA ALA A 480 -8.44 17.36 -20.05
C ALA A 480 -8.63 18.65 -20.86
N ARG A 481 -7.53 19.23 -21.33
CA ARG A 481 -7.52 20.47 -22.09
C ARG A 481 -6.65 20.35 -23.33
N ILE A 482 -7.25 20.62 -24.50
CA ILE A 482 -6.48 20.78 -25.74
C ILE A 482 -5.81 22.15 -25.73
N THR A 483 -4.51 22.17 -25.96
CA THR A 483 -3.72 23.41 -26.05
C THR A 483 -3.81 24.04 -27.45
N PRO A 484 -3.50 25.34 -27.63
CA PRO A 484 -3.62 26.02 -28.92
C PRO A 484 -2.79 25.43 -30.05
N ASP A 485 -1.76 24.65 -29.75
CA ASP A 485 -0.91 23.93 -30.71
C ASP A 485 -1.39 22.49 -30.96
N GLY A 486 -2.53 22.08 -30.37
CA GLY A 486 -3.14 20.78 -30.54
C GLY A 486 -2.56 19.68 -29.64
N GLY A 487 -1.78 20.05 -28.62
CA GLY A 487 -1.37 19.12 -27.55
C GLY A 487 -2.50 18.91 -26.53
N LEU A 488 -2.28 18.01 -25.55
CA LEU A 488 -3.21 17.72 -24.47
C LEU A 488 -2.55 17.92 -23.12
N GLU A 489 -3.18 18.67 -22.25
CA GLU A 489 -2.85 18.70 -20.83
C GLU A 489 -3.92 17.93 -20.04
N LEU A 490 -3.48 16.97 -19.25
CA LEU A 490 -4.29 16.21 -18.30
C LEU A 490 -3.97 16.66 -16.88
N ARG A 491 -4.97 16.83 -16.03
CA ARG A 491 -4.81 17.09 -14.61
C ARG A 491 -5.59 16.06 -13.80
N VAL A 492 -4.90 15.41 -12.86
CA VAL A 492 -5.46 14.39 -11.97
C VAL A 492 -5.01 14.64 -10.53
N GLY A 493 -5.86 14.31 -9.56
CA GLY A 493 -5.54 14.49 -8.15
C GLY A 493 -4.70 13.36 -7.55
N VAL A 494 -4.61 12.19 -8.21
CA VAL A 494 -3.73 11.10 -7.79
C VAL A 494 -2.27 11.48 -8.01
N GLN A 495 -1.39 10.96 -7.14
CA GLN A 495 0.05 11.30 -7.13
C GLN A 495 0.91 10.14 -7.62
N SER A 496 1.86 10.42 -8.51
CA SER A 496 2.89 9.47 -8.92
C SER A 496 3.99 9.35 -7.84
N HIS A 497 4.39 8.12 -7.56
CA HIS A 497 5.57 7.80 -6.75
C HIS A 497 6.45 6.75 -7.44
N GLY A 498 6.46 6.79 -8.78
CA GLY A 498 7.33 5.98 -9.64
C GLY A 498 6.61 4.92 -10.49
N GLN A 499 5.27 4.76 -10.36
CA GLN A 499 4.48 3.73 -11.04
C GLN A 499 4.00 4.11 -12.45
N SER A 500 4.68 5.02 -13.14
CA SER A 500 4.51 5.33 -14.57
C SER A 500 3.18 6.01 -14.95
N MET A 501 2.62 6.86 -14.09
CA MET A 501 1.35 7.54 -14.40
C MET A 501 1.43 8.47 -15.60
N GLU A 502 2.56 9.19 -15.81
CA GLU A 502 2.74 10.07 -16.96
C GLU A 502 2.62 9.31 -18.29
N THR A 503 3.08 8.06 -18.31
CA THR A 503 3.01 7.19 -19.48
C THR A 503 1.63 6.57 -19.62
N THR A 504 1.11 5.94 -18.58
CA THR A 504 -0.11 5.14 -18.67
C THR A 504 -1.37 5.98 -18.87
N PHE A 505 -1.47 7.16 -18.26
CA PHE A 505 -2.59 8.09 -18.53
C PHE A 505 -2.49 8.72 -19.91
N ALA A 506 -1.26 8.93 -20.43
CA ALA A 506 -1.08 9.36 -21.81
C ALA A 506 -1.53 8.28 -22.79
N GLN A 507 -1.29 6.98 -22.52
CA GLN A 507 -1.79 5.87 -23.34
C GLN A 507 -3.33 5.83 -23.36
N VAL A 508 -3.99 6.02 -22.21
CA VAL A 508 -5.45 6.11 -22.13
C VAL A 508 -6.00 7.27 -22.97
N ALA A 509 -5.38 8.45 -22.86
CA ALA A 509 -5.82 9.61 -23.64
C ALA A 509 -5.52 9.45 -25.14
N HIS A 510 -4.38 8.86 -25.49
CA HIS A 510 -4.04 8.53 -26.88
C HIS A 510 -5.04 7.55 -27.51
N GLU A 511 -5.45 6.52 -26.76
CA GLU A 511 -6.45 5.55 -27.22
C GLU A 511 -7.76 6.22 -27.64
N VAL A 512 -8.18 7.26 -26.91
CA VAL A 512 -9.45 7.96 -27.17
C VAL A 512 -9.33 9.06 -28.21
N LEU A 513 -8.22 9.83 -28.21
CA LEU A 513 -8.09 11.06 -29.00
C LEU A 513 -7.13 10.91 -30.19
N GLY A 514 -6.27 9.89 -30.22
CA GLY A 514 -5.23 9.73 -31.23
C GLY A 514 -4.10 10.77 -31.16
N ILE A 515 -4.02 11.56 -30.08
CA ILE A 515 -2.95 12.55 -29.89
C ILE A 515 -1.63 11.81 -29.58
N PRO A 516 -0.50 12.11 -30.24
CA PRO A 516 0.77 11.48 -29.96
C PRO A 516 1.20 11.61 -28.50
N LEU A 517 1.77 10.54 -27.92
CA LEU A 517 2.11 10.46 -26.50
C LEU A 517 3.03 11.60 -26.02
N GLU A 518 3.96 12.03 -26.87
CA GLU A 518 4.89 13.12 -26.58
C GLU A 518 4.21 14.49 -26.46
N LYS A 519 3.00 14.65 -27.02
CA LYS A 519 2.19 15.87 -26.95
C LYS A 519 1.18 15.84 -25.80
N ILE A 520 1.17 14.80 -24.99
CA ILE A 520 0.29 14.68 -23.83
C ILE A 520 1.13 14.95 -22.56
N LYS A 521 0.73 15.95 -21.79
CA LYS A 521 1.34 16.32 -20.52
C LYS A 521 0.42 15.97 -19.38
N LEU A 522 0.93 15.28 -18.36
CA LEU A 522 0.23 15.05 -17.09
C LEU A 522 0.66 16.07 -16.04
N VAL A 523 -0.31 16.66 -15.34
CA VAL A 523 -0.15 17.50 -14.15
C VAL A 523 -0.80 16.79 -12.97
N HIS A 524 -0.03 16.56 -11.93
CA HIS A 524 -0.47 15.92 -10.69
C HIS A 524 0.27 16.50 -9.49
N GLY A 525 -0.10 16.10 -8.28
CA GLY A 525 0.66 16.40 -7.07
C GLY A 525 0.54 17.82 -6.52
N ASP A 526 -0.34 18.65 -7.03
CA ASP A 526 -0.49 20.06 -6.60
C ASP A 526 -1.95 20.39 -6.32
N THR A 527 -2.28 20.63 -5.06
CA THR A 527 -3.66 20.91 -4.64
C THR A 527 -4.22 22.23 -5.17
N GLY A 528 -3.38 23.12 -5.70
CA GLY A 528 -3.78 24.36 -6.37
C GLY A 528 -4.06 24.18 -7.87
N LEU A 529 -3.64 23.08 -8.47
CA LEU A 529 -3.71 22.85 -9.92
C LEU A 529 -4.56 21.64 -10.34
N THR A 530 -4.84 20.73 -9.40
CA THR A 530 -5.47 19.44 -9.69
C THR A 530 -6.86 19.34 -9.04
N PRO A 531 -7.75 18.53 -9.61
CA PRO A 531 -9.00 18.17 -8.93
C PRO A 531 -8.75 17.53 -7.58
N TYR A 532 -9.72 17.62 -6.66
CA TYR A 532 -9.65 16.93 -5.37
C TYR A 532 -9.55 15.42 -5.56
N SER A 533 -8.67 14.79 -4.76
CA SER A 533 -8.48 13.34 -4.72
C SER A 533 -8.00 12.91 -3.34
N THR A 534 -8.30 11.69 -2.95
CA THR A 534 -7.68 11.08 -1.77
C THR A 534 -6.29 10.53 -2.05
N GLY A 535 -5.79 10.63 -3.28
CA GLY A 535 -4.44 10.25 -3.67
C GLY A 535 -4.29 8.81 -4.16
N THR A 536 -3.03 8.33 -4.16
CA THR A 536 -2.64 7.03 -4.70
C THR A 536 -2.43 6.00 -3.60
N TRP A 537 -3.29 4.99 -3.55
CA TRP A 537 -3.30 3.87 -2.61
C TRP A 537 -4.35 2.84 -3.02
N GLY A 538 -4.36 1.62 -2.47
CA GLY A 538 -5.37 0.60 -2.73
C GLY A 538 -5.50 0.21 -4.21
N SER A 539 -4.41 0.30 -4.98
CA SER A 539 -4.33 -0.03 -6.40
C SER A 539 -5.40 0.67 -7.27
N ARG A 540 -5.78 1.91 -6.90
CA ARG A 540 -6.96 2.61 -7.46
C ARG A 540 -6.67 3.53 -8.65
N SER A 541 -5.43 3.94 -8.87
CA SER A 541 -5.10 5.05 -9.77
C SER A 541 -5.53 4.81 -11.20
N MET A 542 -5.20 3.65 -11.80
CA MET A 542 -5.58 3.36 -13.18
C MET A 542 -7.08 3.11 -13.31
N VAL A 543 -7.69 2.40 -12.38
CA VAL A 543 -9.13 2.09 -12.42
C VAL A 543 -9.95 3.37 -12.33
N MET A 544 -9.69 4.21 -11.32
CA MET A 544 -10.54 5.39 -11.07
C MET A 544 -10.08 6.62 -11.85
N ALA A 545 -8.82 7.04 -11.69
CA ALA A 545 -8.33 8.23 -12.38
C ALA A 545 -8.11 7.99 -13.88
N GLY A 546 -7.70 6.77 -14.28
CA GLY A 546 -7.66 6.38 -15.68
C GLY A 546 -9.04 6.39 -16.33
N GLY A 547 -10.06 5.90 -15.61
CA GLY A 547 -11.47 6.00 -16.04
C GLY A 547 -11.94 7.46 -16.18
N ALA A 548 -11.55 8.34 -15.24
CA ALA A 548 -11.88 9.77 -15.33
C ALA A 548 -11.18 10.46 -16.53
N VAL A 549 -9.91 10.10 -16.79
CA VAL A 549 -9.18 10.55 -17.99
C VAL A 549 -9.90 10.09 -19.26
N ALA A 550 -10.27 8.82 -19.35
CA ALA A 550 -11.02 8.29 -20.49
C ALA A 550 -12.34 9.03 -20.72
N THR A 551 -13.11 9.27 -19.64
CA THR A 551 -14.40 10.00 -19.70
C THR A 551 -14.21 11.44 -20.17
N ALA A 552 -13.23 12.16 -19.63
CA ALA A 552 -12.93 13.53 -20.06
C ALA A 552 -12.50 13.58 -21.53
N CYS A 553 -11.65 12.63 -21.97
CA CYS A 553 -11.22 12.54 -23.36
C CYS A 553 -12.35 12.17 -24.31
N LYS A 554 -13.26 11.27 -23.92
CA LYS A 554 -14.47 10.94 -24.71
C LYS A 554 -15.36 12.16 -24.92
N THR A 555 -15.57 12.96 -23.88
CA THR A 555 -16.34 14.22 -23.97
C THR A 555 -15.64 15.23 -24.90
N LEU A 556 -14.31 15.34 -24.83
CA LEU A 556 -13.54 16.16 -25.78
C LEU A 556 -13.65 15.64 -27.21
N ALA A 557 -13.57 14.31 -27.39
CA ALA A 557 -13.71 13.69 -28.73
C ALA A 557 -15.03 14.08 -29.40
N GLU A 558 -16.14 14.08 -28.66
CA GLU A 558 -17.44 14.51 -29.19
C GLU A 558 -17.44 15.99 -29.61
N ARG A 559 -16.83 16.87 -28.82
CA ARG A 559 -16.69 18.29 -29.17
C ARG A 559 -15.81 18.50 -30.40
N LEU A 560 -14.67 17.82 -30.46
CA LEU A 560 -13.76 17.86 -31.61
C LEU A 560 -14.45 17.34 -32.88
N ARG A 561 -15.20 16.24 -32.78
CA ARG A 561 -15.97 15.66 -33.87
C ARG A 561 -16.98 16.65 -34.40
N LYS A 562 -17.75 17.34 -33.54
CA LYS A 562 -18.73 18.35 -33.94
C LYS A 562 -18.10 19.55 -34.66
N ILE A 563 -17.00 20.08 -34.12
CA ILE A 563 -16.29 21.20 -34.74
C ILE A 563 -15.66 20.79 -36.06
N GLY A 564 -14.97 19.64 -36.11
CA GLY A 564 -14.32 19.15 -37.32
C GLY A 564 -15.32 18.86 -38.46
N ALA A 565 -16.48 18.25 -38.14
CA ALA A 565 -17.56 18.06 -39.10
C ALA A 565 -18.06 19.38 -39.67
N HIS A 566 -18.30 20.38 -38.83
CA HIS A 566 -18.72 21.71 -39.27
C HIS A 566 -17.71 22.38 -40.20
N LEU A 567 -16.42 22.28 -39.89
CA LEU A 567 -15.36 22.85 -40.74
C LEU A 567 -15.29 22.15 -42.12
N MET A 568 -15.73 20.91 -42.23
CA MET A 568 -15.86 20.15 -43.48
C MET A 568 -17.24 20.25 -44.12
N GLN A 569 -18.14 21.09 -43.58
CA GLN A 569 -19.52 21.24 -44.03
C GLN A 569 -20.33 19.94 -44.03
N ALA A 570 -20.11 19.07 -43.02
CA ALA A 570 -20.71 17.77 -42.85
C ALA A 570 -21.49 17.65 -41.54
N GLY A 571 -22.35 16.65 -41.45
CA GLY A 571 -23.06 16.32 -40.22
C GLY A 571 -22.10 15.71 -39.17
N PRO A 572 -22.32 15.96 -37.85
CA PRO A 572 -21.46 15.35 -36.81
C PRO A 572 -21.55 13.81 -36.81
N ASP A 573 -22.65 13.22 -37.27
CA ASP A 573 -22.83 11.76 -37.29
C ASP A 573 -22.01 11.09 -38.43
N ASP A 574 -21.65 11.86 -39.46
CA ASP A 574 -20.80 11.39 -40.55
C ASP A 574 -19.29 11.45 -40.19
N ALA A 575 -18.95 12.10 -39.09
CA ALA A 575 -17.60 12.37 -38.72
C ALA A 575 -17.08 11.35 -37.69
N ARG A 576 -15.82 10.95 -37.80
CA ARG A 576 -15.10 10.07 -36.88
C ARG A 576 -13.81 10.72 -36.43
N LEU A 577 -13.43 10.54 -35.17
CA LEU A 577 -12.12 10.92 -34.69
C LEU A 577 -11.18 9.72 -34.76
N GLU A 578 -10.17 9.78 -35.61
CA GLU A 578 -9.21 8.73 -35.85
C GLU A 578 -7.81 9.35 -36.00
N GLU A 579 -6.80 8.79 -35.36
CA GLU A 579 -5.39 9.20 -35.46
C GLU A 579 -5.16 10.71 -35.27
N GLY A 580 -5.87 11.34 -34.33
CA GLY A 580 -5.76 12.78 -34.06
C GLY A 580 -6.38 13.69 -35.12
N CYS A 581 -7.22 13.14 -35.98
CA CYS A 581 -7.96 13.87 -37.02
C CYS A 581 -9.45 13.53 -36.98
N VAL A 582 -10.30 14.54 -37.18
CA VAL A 582 -11.72 14.31 -37.50
C VAL A 582 -11.82 14.07 -39.00
N ARG A 583 -12.44 12.94 -39.40
CA ARG A 583 -12.56 12.49 -40.78
C ARG A 583 -14.02 12.41 -41.21
N VAL A 584 -14.30 12.79 -42.47
CA VAL A 584 -15.57 12.60 -43.17
C VAL A 584 -15.26 12.13 -44.59
N GLY A 585 -15.49 10.86 -44.89
CA GLY A 585 -15.05 10.27 -46.10
C GLY A 585 -13.53 10.40 -46.33
N ALA A 586 -13.10 11.06 -47.39
CA ALA A 586 -11.69 11.33 -47.68
C ALA A 586 -11.18 12.66 -47.06
N ALA A 587 -12.05 13.51 -46.58
CA ALA A 587 -11.67 14.78 -45.92
C ALA A 587 -11.25 14.55 -44.48
N ALA A 588 -10.27 15.33 -44.02
CA ALA A 588 -9.79 15.27 -42.63
C ALA A 588 -9.41 16.67 -42.13
N VAL A 589 -9.69 16.93 -40.84
CA VAL A 589 -9.25 18.13 -40.12
C VAL A 589 -8.55 17.65 -38.87
N SER A 590 -7.32 18.06 -38.66
CA SER A 590 -6.54 17.68 -37.49
C SER A 590 -7.02 18.35 -36.20
N ILE A 591 -6.79 17.73 -35.05
CA ILE A 591 -7.02 18.35 -33.73
C ILE A 591 -6.29 19.69 -33.61
N ARG A 592 -5.12 19.83 -34.24
CA ARG A 592 -4.36 21.09 -34.26
C ARG A 592 -5.11 22.18 -35.02
N GLU A 593 -5.71 21.90 -36.15
CA GLU A 593 -6.51 22.86 -36.92
C GLU A 593 -7.79 23.22 -36.18
N ILE A 594 -8.45 22.27 -35.54
CA ILE A 594 -9.61 22.51 -34.69
C ILE A 594 -9.23 23.43 -33.50
N ALA A 595 -8.10 23.15 -32.83
CA ALA A 595 -7.59 23.98 -31.76
C ALA A 595 -7.24 25.39 -32.26
N HIS A 596 -6.58 25.51 -33.41
CA HIS A 596 -6.33 26.82 -34.04
C HIS A 596 -7.62 27.58 -34.30
N THR A 597 -8.65 26.91 -34.85
CA THR A 597 -9.96 27.54 -35.09
C THR A 597 -10.59 28.01 -33.78
N TRP A 598 -10.59 27.18 -32.74
CA TRP A 598 -11.15 27.52 -31.45
C TRP A 598 -10.49 28.79 -30.85
N TYR A 599 -9.15 28.80 -30.82
CA TYR A 599 -8.42 29.84 -30.11
C TYR A 599 -8.15 31.11 -30.94
N ARG A 600 -8.13 30.99 -32.30
CA ARG A 600 -7.67 32.07 -33.18
C ARG A 600 -8.60 32.46 -34.32
N ALA A 601 -9.61 31.63 -34.62
CA ALA A 601 -10.58 31.91 -35.66
C ALA A 601 -12.02 31.54 -35.22
N PRO A 602 -12.48 32.00 -34.03
CA PRO A 602 -13.75 31.57 -33.44
C PRO A 602 -14.99 31.89 -34.26
N GLN A 603 -14.90 32.81 -35.25
CA GLN A 603 -15.96 33.08 -36.19
C GLN A 603 -16.29 31.91 -37.14
N LEU A 604 -15.41 30.91 -37.23
CA LEU A 604 -15.59 29.70 -38.03
C LEU A 604 -16.22 28.55 -37.24
N LEU A 605 -16.50 28.76 -35.94
CA LEU A 605 -17.10 27.72 -35.09
C LEU A 605 -18.57 27.56 -35.34
N PRO A 606 -19.17 26.37 -35.09
CA PRO A 606 -20.61 26.19 -35.11
C PRO A 606 -21.31 27.16 -34.17
N ALA A 607 -22.49 27.66 -34.56
CA ALA A 607 -23.25 28.63 -33.76
C ALA A 607 -23.67 28.02 -32.39
N ASP A 608 -23.92 26.74 -32.36
CA ASP A 608 -24.35 25.96 -31.17
C ASP A 608 -23.20 25.22 -30.46
N VAL A 609 -21.96 25.66 -30.70
CA VAL A 609 -20.78 25.04 -30.03
C VAL A 609 -20.86 25.26 -28.53
N ASP A 610 -20.49 24.21 -27.77
CA ASP A 610 -20.38 24.28 -26.31
C ASP A 610 -19.32 25.31 -25.90
N ARG A 611 -19.72 26.35 -25.16
CA ARG A 611 -18.83 27.42 -24.69
C ARG A 611 -17.83 26.97 -23.62
N GLY A 612 -17.99 25.74 -23.02
CA GLY A 612 -16.99 25.08 -22.21
C GLY A 612 -15.73 24.73 -22.99
N GLY A 613 -15.78 24.77 -24.32
CA GLY A 613 -14.62 24.77 -25.19
C GLY A 613 -13.89 23.46 -25.25
N LEU A 614 -12.58 23.59 -25.48
CA LEU A 614 -11.66 22.44 -25.57
C LEU A 614 -11.05 22.07 -24.21
N GLU A 615 -11.79 22.32 -23.15
CA GLU A 615 -11.46 21.94 -21.77
C GLU A 615 -12.66 21.23 -21.13
N VAL A 616 -12.42 20.10 -20.49
CA VAL A 616 -13.44 19.27 -19.85
C VAL A 616 -12.93 18.79 -18.49
N THR A 617 -13.74 18.96 -17.45
CA THR A 617 -13.59 18.25 -16.19
C THR A 617 -14.67 17.17 -16.13
N ALA A 618 -14.26 15.92 -15.94
CA ALA A 618 -15.18 14.80 -15.82
C ALA A 618 -14.88 13.97 -14.58
N GLY A 619 -15.95 13.43 -13.99
CA GLY A 619 -15.87 12.45 -12.91
C GLY A 619 -16.08 11.05 -13.44
N TYR A 620 -15.50 10.08 -12.73
CA TYR A 620 -15.69 8.67 -13.01
C TYR A 620 -15.82 7.88 -11.71
N LYS A 621 -16.77 6.95 -11.72
CA LYS A 621 -16.98 5.94 -10.67
C LYS A 621 -17.09 4.58 -11.37
N PRO A 622 -16.38 3.54 -10.91
CA PRO A 622 -16.58 2.17 -11.40
C PRO A 622 -18.03 1.69 -11.19
N GLY A 623 -18.48 0.76 -11.99
CA GLY A 623 -19.84 0.22 -11.93
C GLY A 623 -20.16 -0.58 -10.65
N SER A 624 -19.14 -0.89 -9.81
CA SER A 624 -19.30 -1.55 -8.54
C SER A 624 -18.52 -0.84 -7.44
N ASP A 625 -19.15 -0.65 -6.27
CA ASP A 625 -18.47 -0.15 -5.06
C ASP A 625 -17.46 -1.16 -4.49
N HIS A 626 -17.57 -2.45 -4.83
CA HIS A 626 -16.57 -3.45 -4.45
C HIS A 626 -15.24 -3.28 -5.20
N GLY A 627 -15.18 -2.42 -6.23
CA GLY A 627 -13.99 -2.21 -7.03
C GLY A 627 -13.73 -3.37 -7.97
N THR A 628 -12.46 -3.75 -8.11
CA THR A 628 -12.00 -4.83 -8.96
C THR A 628 -11.21 -5.87 -8.16
N PHE A 629 -11.12 -7.09 -8.67
CA PHE A 629 -10.36 -8.18 -8.05
C PHE A 629 -9.31 -8.69 -9.02
N SER A 630 -8.07 -8.19 -8.88
CA SER A 630 -6.90 -8.82 -9.49
C SER A 630 -6.49 -10.04 -8.67
N TYR A 631 -5.80 -10.98 -9.27
CA TYR A 631 -5.39 -12.20 -8.58
C TYR A 631 -4.14 -12.80 -9.21
N ALA A 632 -3.45 -13.63 -8.45
CA ALA A 632 -2.38 -14.46 -8.98
C ALA A 632 -2.23 -15.76 -8.18
N THR A 633 -1.58 -16.74 -8.83
CA THR A 633 -0.95 -17.87 -8.16
C THR A 633 0.56 -17.74 -8.30
N HIS A 634 1.26 -17.75 -7.18
CA HIS A 634 2.70 -17.87 -7.10
C HIS A 634 3.09 -19.31 -6.85
N ALA A 635 4.09 -19.81 -7.59
CA ALA A 635 4.69 -21.11 -7.39
C ALA A 635 6.20 -20.95 -7.23
N VAL A 636 6.78 -21.58 -6.21
CA VAL A 636 8.17 -21.38 -5.82
C VAL A 636 8.84 -22.73 -5.56
N ALA A 637 10.06 -22.91 -6.03
CA ALA A 637 10.93 -24.00 -5.64
C ALA A 637 12.12 -23.44 -4.84
N VAL A 638 12.40 -24.05 -3.70
CA VAL A 638 13.50 -23.67 -2.81
C VAL A 638 14.43 -24.83 -2.50
N ALA A 639 15.68 -24.52 -2.15
CA ALA A 639 16.58 -25.43 -1.46
C ALA A 639 16.84 -24.89 -0.05
N VAL A 640 16.64 -25.74 0.95
CA VAL A 640 16.88 -25.43 2.37
C VAL A 640 18.08 -26.20 2.86
N ASP A 641 19.08 -25.50 3.38
CA ASP A 641 20.19 -26.07 4.12
C ASP A 641 19.78 -26.25 5.59
N ALA A 642 19.58 -27.49 6.02
CA ALA A 642 19.14 -27.78 7.38
C ALA A 642 20.24 -27.61 8.45
N GLU A 643 21.50 -27.47 8.06
CA GLU A 643 22.61 -27.22 8.98
C GLU A 643 22.85 -25.73 9.20
N LEU A 644 22.60 -24.91 8.18
CA LEU A 644 22.81 -23.48 8.22
C LEU A 644 21.48 -22.68 8.36
N GLY A 645 20.33 -23.31 8.14
CA GLY A 645 19.04 -22.62 8.06
C GLY A 645 18.89 -21.74 6.82
N ALA A 646 19.81 -21.81 5.88
CA ALA A 646 19.83 -20.99 4.68
C ALA A 646 18.79 -21.46 3.66
N VAL A 647 18.14 -20.51 2.98
CA VAL A 647 17.15 -20.76 1.93
C VAL A 647 17.62 -20.14 0.63
N GLU A 648 17.69 -20.93 -0.43
CA GLU A 648 17.93 -20.48 -1.79
C GLU A 648 16.64 -20.63 -2.61
N ILE A 649 16.23 -19.56 -3.30
CA ILE A 649 15.09 -19.61 -4.23
C ILE A 649 15.61 -20.10 -5.59
N LEU A 650 15.22 -21.30 -5.98
CA LEU A 650 15.71 -21.96 -7.21
C LEU A 650 14.87 -21.59 -8.43
N ASP A 651 13.57 -21.39 -8.24
CA ASP A 651 12.64 -21.02 -9.31
C ASP A 651 11.46 -20.25 -8.75
N TYR A 652 10.96 -19.27 -9.53
CA TYR A 652 9.84 -18.42 -9.12
C TYR A 652 8.92 -18.12 -10.32
N VAL A 653 7.67 -18.53 -10.21
CA VAL A 653 6.62 -18.32 -11.22
C VAL A 653 5.48 -17.51 -10.63
N VAL A 654 5.00 -16.53 -11.39
CA VAL A 654 3.78 -15.77 -11.10
C VAL A 654 2.82 -15.90 -12.27
N VAL A 655 1.63 -16.44 -12.03
CA VAL A 655 0.52 -16.43 -13.00
C VAL A 655 -0.51 -15.45 -12.49
N GLU A 656 -0.65 -14.29 -13.15
CA GLU A 656 -1.42 -13.17 -12.63
C GLU A 656 -2.45 -12.63 -13.61
N ASP A 657 -3.48 -12.00 -13.09
CA ASP A 657 -4.50 -11.26 -13.84
C ASP A 657 -4.65 -9.84 -13.31
N ALA A 658 -4.45 -8.88 -14.18
CA ALA A 658 -4.71 -7.46 -13.95
C ALA A 658 -5.85 -6.92 -14.82
N GLY A 659 -6.71 -7.80 -15.34
CA GLY A 659 -7.67 -7.44 -16.39
C GLY A 659 -6.94 -6.96 -17.64
N THR A 660 -7.48 -5.95 -18.32
CA THR A 660 -6.80 -5.33 -19.44
C THR A 660 -5.61 -4.49 -18.95
N MET A 661 -4.42 -4.87 -19.36
CA MET A 661 -3.19 -4.14 -19.04
C MET A 661 -3.06 -2.91 -19.94
N VAL A 662 -3.04 -1.71 -19.39
CA VAL A 662 -2.78 -0.49 -20.17
C VAL A 662 -1.36 -0.49 -20.75
N ASN A 663 -0.39 -0.90 -19.92
CA ASN A 663 1.00 -1.09 -20.36
C ASN A 663 1.59 -2.35 -19.71
N PRO A 664 1.75 -3.45 -20.44
CA PRO A 664 2.27 -4.70 -19.89
C PRO A 664 3.66 -4.58 -19.27
N MET A 665 4.54 -3.71 -19.80
CA MET A 665 5.88 -3.49 -19.24
C MET A 665 5.79 -2.85 -17.84
N VAL A 666 4.83 -1.96 -17.62
CA VAL A 666 4.60 -1.32 -16.30
C VAL A 666 4.01 -2.35 -15.32
N VAL A 667 3.09 -3.19 -15.80
CA VAL A 667 2.52 -4.29 -14.98
C VAL A 667 3.62 -5.26 -14.55
N ASP A 668 4.48 -5.71 -15.46
CA ASP A 668 5.65 -6.54 -15.13
C ASP A 668 6.50 -5.88 -14.02
N GLY A 669 6.79 -4.59 -14.17
CA GLY A 669 7.55 -3.82 -13.17
C GLY A 669 6.87 -3.75 -11.79
N GLN A 670 5.53 -3.66 -11.75
CA GLN A 670 4.78 -3.69 -10.49
C GLN A 670 4.85 -5.06 -9.81
N ILE A 671 4.77 -6.14 -10.58
CA ILE A 671 4.87 -7.52 -10.07
C ILE A 671 6.28 -7.78 -9.54
N TYR A 672 7.33 -7.51 -10.32
CA TYR A 672 8.71 -7.67 -9.88
C TYR A 672 9.00 -6.91 -8.57
N GLY A 673 8.63 -5.63 -8.53
CA GLY A 673 8.82 -4.80 -7.33
C GLY A 673 8.01 -5.29 -6.12
N GLY A 674 6.81 -5.84 -6.36
CA GLY A 674 5.99 -6.45 -5.30
C GLY A 674 6.60 -7.76 -4.78
N VAL A 675 7.04 -8.64 -5.68
CA VAL A 675 7.70 -9.91 -5.32
C VAL A 675 8.97 -9.66 -4.51
N ALA A 676 9.80 -8.69 -4.92
CA ALA A 676 11.00 -8.34 -4.16
C ALA A 676 10.69 -7.95 -2.71
N GLN A 677 9.68 -7.08 -2.51
CA GLN A 677 9.22 -6.70 -1.17
C GLN A 677 8.61 -7.89 -0.40
N GLY A 678 7.88 -8.76 -1.10
CA GLY A 678 7.31 -9.96 -0.50
C GLY A 678 8.38 -10.99 -0.08
N ILE A 679 9.48 -11.12 -0.83
CA ILE A 679 10.66 -11.92 -0.43
C ILE A 679 11.28 -11.32 0.84
N GLY A 680 11.40 -9.98 0.91
CA GLY A 680 11.82 -9.29 2.13
C GLY A 680 10.96 -9.67 3.34
N THR A 681 9.64 -9.61 3.19
CA THR A 681 8.67 -10.03 4.23
C THR A 681 8.82 -11.51 4.61
N ALA A 682 9.15 -12.36 3.64
CA ALA A 682 9.24 -13.81 3.84
C ALA A 682 10.51 -14.24 4.60
N LEU A 683 11.66 -13.63 4.27
CA LEU A 683 12.96 -14.20 4.63
C LEU A 683 13.85 -13.26 5.46
N TYR A 684 13.63 -11.93 5.39
CA TYR A 684 14.64 -10.97 5.87
C TYR A 684 14.11 -9.93 6.86
N GLU A 685 13.00 -9.25 6.48
CA GLU A 685 12.60 -8.02 7.13
C GLU A 685 11.86 -8.26 8.45
N ARG A 686 12.42 -7.75 9.53
CA ARG A 686 11.74 -7.68 10.84
C ARG A 686 12.20 -6.44 11.61
N MET A 687 11.28 -5.86 12.36
CA MET A 687 11.54 -4.81 13.33
C MET A 687 11.29 -5.38 14.73
N PRO A 688 12.31 -5.99 15.37
CA PRO A 688 12.18 -6.54 16.71
C PRO A 688 12.27 -5.44 17.76
N TYR A 689 11.55 -5.62 18.86
CA TYR A 689 11.60 -4.77 20.05
C TYR A 689 11.90 -5.63 21.26
N ASP A 690 12.69 -5.10 22.20
CA ASP A 690 12.91 -5.74 23.50
C ASP A 690 11.73 -5.51 24.47
N ALA A 691 11.89 -5.99 25.70
CA ALA A 691 10.87 -5.85 26.75
C ALA A 691 10.67 -4.39 27.18
N GLU A 692 11.68 -3.57 27.05
CA GLU A 692 11.71 -2.14 27.35
C GLU A 692 11.18 -1.29 26.18
N GLY A 693 10.79 -1.94 25.04
CA GLY A 693 10.24 -1.30 23.87
C GLY A 693 11.29 -0.61 22.97
N GLN A 694 12.58 -0.97 23.13
CA GLN A 694 13.64 -0.45 22.28
C GLN A 694 13.65 -1.18 20.92
N PRO A 695 13.73 -0.46 19.77
CA PRO A 695 13.90 -1.08 18.47
C PRO A 695 15.32 -1.67 18.38
N LEU A 696 15.40 -2.96 18.04
CA LEU A 696 16.69 -3.68 17.92
C LEU A 696 17.26 -3.64 16.49
N ALA A 697 16.61 -2.91 15.57
CA ALA A 697 17.06 -2.73 14.20
C ALA A 697 16.97 -1.25 13.82
N SER A 698 18.09 -0.54 13.87
CA SER A 698 18.18 0.90 13.60
C SER A 698 19.03 1.26 12.39
N THR A 699 19.64 0.27 11.75
CA THR A 699 20.47 0.42 10.55
C THR A 699 20.21 -0.74 9.58
N PHE A 700 20.69 -0.63 8.33
CA PHE A 700 20.63 -1.75 7.38
C PHE A 700 21.57 -2.91 7.69
N MET A 701 22.39 -2.81 8.75
CA MET A 701 23.12 -3.97 9.28
C MET A 701 22.20 -4.90 10.08
N ASP A 702 21.13 -4.37 10.64
CA ASP A 702 20.19 -5.08 11.52
C ASP A 702 18.84 -5.30 10.84
N TYR A 703 18.37 -4.33 10.07
CA TYR A 703 17.17 -4.43 9.25
C TYR A 703 17.55 -4.84 7.84
N LEU A 704 17.48 -6.15 7.57
CA LEU A 704 17.89 -6.70 6.29
C LEU A 704 16.79 -6.53 5.25
N ILE A 705 17.16 -6.07 4.05
CA ILE A 705 16.30 -6.03 2.86
C ILE A 705 16.94 -6.87 1.76
N PRO A 706 16.15 -7.56 0.91
CA PRO A 706 16.73 -8.33 -0.19
C PRO A 706 17.39 -7.40 -1.20
N GLY A 707 18.61 -7.73 -1.59
CA GLY A 707 19.35 -7.06 -2.65
C GLY A 707 19.14 -7.73 -4.01
N PHE A 708 20.00 -7.37 -4.95
CA PHE A 708 19.95 -7.89 -6.32
C PHE A 708 20.19 -9.41 -6.41
N THR A 709 20.99 -9.95 -5.51
CA THR A 709 21.36 -11.38 -5.49
C THR A 709 20.30 -12.27 -4.84
N GLU A 710 19.47 -11.69 -3.96
CA GLU A 710 18.44 -12.42 -3.20
C GLU A 710 17.10 -12.50 -3.95
N VAL A 711 16.88 -11.60 -4.93
CA VAL A 711 15.67 -11.63 -5.75
C VAL A 711 15.92 -12.46 -7.01
N PRO A 712 15.22 -13.60 -7.18
CA PRO A 712 15.42 -14.47 -8.34
C PRO A 712 14.85 -13.85 -9.61
N HIS A 713 15.17 -14.44 -10.75
CA HIS A 713 14.41 -14.19 -11.97
C HIS A 713 12.97 -14.68 -11.81
N VAL A 714 12.00 -13.77 -11.87
CA VAL A 714 10.57 -14.09 -11.77
C VAL A 714 9.98 -14.29 -13.16
N ARG A 715 9.44 -15.48 -13.42
CA ARG A 715 8.71 -15.78 -14.66
C ARG A 715 7.25 -15.34 -14.49
N ILE A 716 6.84 -14.31 -15.22
CA ILE A 716 5.48 -13.76 -15.18
C ILE A 716 4.68 -14.28 -16.37
N ILE A 717 3.49 -14.80 -16.09
CA ILE A 717 2.52 -15.27 -17.09
C ILE A 717 1.23 -14.50 -16.85
N HIS A 718 0.80 -13.75 -17.85
CA HIS A 718 -0.43 -12.99 -17.75
C HIS A 718 -1.65 -13.81 -18.15
N MET A 719 -2.69 -13.66 -17.35
CA MET A 719 -4.07 -14.04 -17.69
C MET A 719 -4.84 -12.80 -18.14
N LEU A 720 -6.03 -12.99 -18.65
CA LEU A 720 -6.87 -11.88 -19.10
C LEU A 720 -8.33 -12.16 -18.75
N THR A 721 -8.77 -11.64 -17.61
CA THR A 721 -10.17 -11.65 -17.19
C THR A 721 -10.62 -10.20 -16.91
N PRO A 722 -11.01 -9.43 -17.95
CA PRO A 722 -11.34 -8.01 -17.79
C PRO A 722 -12.50 -7.80 -16.80
N SER A 723 -12.43 -6.70 -16.06
CA SER A 723 -13.54 -6.29 -15.19
C SER A 723 -14.72 -5.78 -16.04
N PRO A 724 -15.95 -6.25 -15.80
CA PRO A 724 -17.13 -5.72 -16.48
C PRO A 724 -17.56 -4.34 -15.97
N TYR A 725 -16.94 -3.83 -14.91
CA TYR A 725 -17.33 -2.61 -14.20
C TYR A 725 -16.42 -1.42 -14.43
N THR A 726 -15.37 -1.56 -15.26
CA THR A 726 -14.35 -0.53 -15.45
C THR A 726 -14.16 -0.16 -16.91
N GLU A 727 -13.66 1.05 -17.16
CA GLU A 727 -13.23 1.46 -18.49
C GLU A 727 -12.11 0.52 -18.98
N PHE A 728 -12.21 0.08 -20.22
CA PHE A 728 -11.32 -0.89 -20.86
C PHE A 728 -11.21 -2.25 -20.17
N GLY A 729 -11.95 -2.51 -19.08
CA GLY A 729 -11.82 -3.74 -18.31
C GLY A 729 -10.56 -3.84 -17.44
N VAL A 730 -9.94 -2.72 -17.09
CA VAL A 730 -8.72 -2.69 -16.26
C VAL A 730 -9.01 -3.10 -14.82
N LYS A 731 -8.02 -3.69 -14.15
CA LYS A 731 -8.02 -3.95 -12.70
C LYS A 731 -6.80 -3.30 -12.04
N GLY A 732 -6.88 -3.08 -10.72
CA GLY A 732 -5.73 -2.59 -9.97
C GLY A 732 -4.68 -3.66 -9.76
N ILE A 733 -3.38 -3.33 -9.89
CA ILE A 733 -2.25 -4.29 -9.72
C ILE A 733 -1.10 -3.70 -8.88
N GLY A 734 -1.29 -2.52 -8.32
CA GLY A 734 -0.21 -1.82 -7.61
C GLY A 734 0.34 -2.58 -6.40
N GLU A 735 -0.44 -3.42 -5.77
CA GLU A 735 -0.11 -4.12 -4.52
C GLU A 735 0.05 -5.63 -4.70
N GLY A 736 -0.55 -6.22 -5.75
CA GLY A 736 -0.69 -7.66 -5.94
C GLY A 736 0.59 -8.46 -5.77
N GLY A 737 1.68 -8.06 -6.42
CA GLY A 737 2.96 -8.77 -6.35
C GLY A 737 3.53 -8.97 -4.94
N ALA A 738 3.12 -8.17 -3.94
CA ALA A 738 3.61 -8.26 -2.56
C ALA A 738 2.77 -9.18 -1.65
N ILE A 739 1.67 -9.75 -2.16
CA ILE A 739 0.69 -10.45 -1.31
C ILE A 739 1.11 -11.91 -1.08
N ALA A 740 1.37 -12.67 -2.14
CA ALA A 740 1.59 -14.11 -2.06
C ALA A 740 3.01 -14.56 -1.66
N PRO A 741 4.10 -13.81 -1.93
CA PRO A 741 5.44 -14.35 -1.72
C PRO A 741 5.70 -14.89 -0.30
N PRO A 742 5.26 -14.25 0.80
CA PRO A 742 5.47 -14.78 2.14
C PRO A 742 4.84 -16.17 2.32
N ALA A 743 3.63 -16.38 1.80
CA ALA A 743 2.93 -17.65 1.89
C ALA A 743 3.56 -18.73 0.99
N ALA A 744 3.86 -18.40 -0.28
CA ALA A 744 4.45 -19.34 -1.21
C ALA A 744 5.82 -19.85 -0.74
N LEU A 745 6.67 -18.94 -0.22
CA LEU A 745 7.97 -19.29 0.34
C LEU A 745 7.85 -20.09 1.63
N CYS A 746 6.93 -19.73 2.53
CA CYS A 746 6.68 -20.49 3.76
C CYS A 746 6.24 -21.92 3.45
N ASN A 747 5.30 -22.07 2.52
CA ASN A 747 4.82 -23.38 2.10
C ASN A 747 5.93 -24.21 1.43
N ALA A 748 6.80 -23.59 0.61
CA ALA A 748 7.95 -24.26 0.01
C ALA A 748 8.98 -24.70 1.08
N ILE A 749 9.28 -23.86 2.06
CA ILE A 749 10.20 -24.19 3.15
C ILE A 749 9.61 -25.32 4.00
N ASN A 750 8.32 -25.27 4.33
CA ASN A 750 7.66 -26.34 5.08
C ASN A 750 7.64 -27.65 4.30
N ASP A 751 7.41 -27.61 2.97
CA ASP A 751 7.50 -28.80 2.11
C ASP A 751 8.93 -29.40 2.10
N ALA A 752 9.97 -28.56 2.09
CA ALA A 752 11.36 -29.00 2.22
C ALA A 752 11.65 -29.63 3.58
N LEU A 753 11.14 -29.05 4.65
CA LEU A 753 11.40 -29.51 6.04
C LEU A 753 10.48 -30.66 6.50
N LYS A 754 9.50 -31.04 5.70
CA LYS A 754 8.54 -32.14 6.02
C LYS A 754 9.21 -33.45 6.41
N PRO A 755 10.31 -33.90 5.77
CA PRO A 755 11.02 -35.13 6.20
C PRO A 755 11.57 -35.05 7.62
N LEU A 756 11.83 -33.85 8.15
CA LEU A 756 12.30 -33.62 9.52
C LEU A 756 11.14 -33.49 10.52
N GLY A 757 9.89 -33.42 10.05
CA GLY A 757 8.71 -33.20 10.87
C GLY A 757 8.57 -31.74 11.35
N VAL A 758 9.26 -30.78 10.73
CA VAL A 758 9.28 -29.37 11.12
C VAL A 758 8.25 -28.57 10.34
N THR A 759 7.50 -27.73 11.03
CA THR A 759 6.56 -26.76 10.43
C THR A 759 6.81 -25.37 11.01
N ILE A 760 7.02 -24.39 10.15
CA ILE A 760 7.19 -22.98 10.50
C ILE A 760 5.91 -22.24 10.14
N THR A 761 5.38 -21.46 11.09
CA THR A 761 4.12 -20.70 10.91
C THR A 761 4.32 -19.19 11.02
N ASN A 762 5.55 -18.73 11.25
CA ASN A 762 5.85 -17.34 11.52
C ASN A 762 6.80 -16.76 10.45
N SER A 763 6.55 -15.53 9.97
CA SER A 763 7.49 -14.79 9.12
C SER A 763 8.33 -13.80 9.94
N PRO A 764 9.52 -13.40 9.45
CA PRO A 764 10.27 -14.00 8.35
C PRO A 764 10.89 -15.35 8.75
N MET A 765 11.05 -16.25 7.78
CA MET A 765 11.72 -17.56 7.97
C MET A 765 13.24 -17.36 7.88
N THR A 766 13.80 -16.69 8.88
CA THR A 766 15.25 -16.45 8.97
C THR A 766 16.01 -17.73 9.26
N PRO A 767 17.31 -17.83 8.93
CA PRO A 767 18.14 -18.97 9.28
C PRO A 767 18.06 -19.36 10.76
N GLU A 768 18.09 -18.37 11.65
CA GLU A 768 17.92 -18.56 13.10
C GLU A 768 16.60 -19.26 13.44
N ARG A 769 15.49 -18.84 12.84
CA ARG A 769 14.17 -19.43 13.08
C ARG A 769 14.04 -20.83 12.54
N ILE A 770 14.60 -21.11 11.37
CA ILE A 770 14.63 -22.45 10.78
C ILE A 770 15.42 -23.41 11.69
N LEU A 771 16.60 -23.00 12.11
CA LEU A 771 17.45 -23.82 13.01
C LEU A 771 16.79 -24.03 14.37
N ALA A 772 16.14 -23.01 14.94
CA ALA A 772 15.42 -23.16 16.20
C ALA A 772 14.29 -24.18 16.08
N ALA A 773 13.48 -24.11 15.02
CA ALA A 773 12.38 -25.05 14.77
C ALA A 773 12.88 -26.49 14.57
N ILE A 774 14.00 -26.68 13.88
CA ILE A 774 14.63 -27.99 13.72
C ILE A 774 15.13 -28.55 15.09
N ALA A 775 15.76 -27.70 15.90
CA ALA A 775 16.25 -28.11 17.22
C ALA A 775 15.12 -28.46 18.19
N GLU A 776 14.04 -27.69 18.21
CA GLU A 776 12.83 -27.97 19.00
C GLU A 776 12.22 -29.32 18.63
N GLN A 777 12.04 -29.59 17.34
CA GLN A 777 11.49 -30.86 16.85
C GLN A 777 12.40 -32.09 17.23
N GLN A 778 13.71 -31.92 17.13
CA GLN A 778 14.67 -32.97 17.54
C GLN A 778 14.57 -33.24 19.04
N ALA A 779 14.45 -32.21 19.87
CA ALA A 779 14.29 -32.31 21.31
C ALA A 779 13.01 -33.07 21.70
N GLU A 780 11.88 -32.73 21.03
CA GLU A 780 10.59 -33.43 21.23
C GLU A 780 10.67 -34.90 20.86
N GLN A 781 11.28 -35.24 19.72
CA GLN A 781 11.50 -36.63 19.31
C GLN A 781 12.36 -37.42 20.29
N GLN A 782 13.38 -36.79 20.86
CA GLN A 782 14.24 -37.42 21.90
C GLN A 782 13.47 -37.62 23.22
N ALA A 783 12.69 -36.64 23.63
CA ALA A 783 11.86 -36.75 24.83
C ALA A 783 10.77 -37.85 24.69
N GLY A 784 10.12 -37.93 23.53
CA GLY A 784 9.14 -38.98 23.20
C GLY A 784 9.78 -40.41 23.26
N LYS A 785 11.02 -40.55 22.75
CA LYS A 785 11.75 -41.83 22.84
C LYS A 785 12.13 -42.21 24.27
N ARG A 786 12.47 -41.25 25.13
CA ARG A 786 12.81 -41.46 26.55
C ARG A 786 11.59 -41.78 27.39
N GLY A 787 10.40 -41.23 27.04
CA GLY A 787 9.13 -41.54 27.72
C GLY A 787 8.51 -42.88 27.32
N ALA A 788 8.95 -43.50 26.20
CA ALA A 788 8.51 -44.80 25.72
C ALA A 788 9.47 -45.99 26.09
N ALA A 789 10.61 -45.71 26.66
CA ALA A 789 11.58 -46.65 27.21
C ALA A 789 11.42 -46.71 28.74
#